data_d49919ed0caa6e173355d6de463d5b77
#
_entry.id   d49919ed0caa6e173355d6de463d5b77
#
_cell.length_a   1.000
_cell.length_b   1.000
_cell.length_c   1.000
_cell.angle_alpha   90.00
_cell.angle_beta   90.00
_cell.angle_gamma   90.00
#
_symmetry.space_group_name_H-M   'P 1'
#
loop_
_entity.id
_entity.type
_entity.pdbx_description
1 polymer ?
#
loop_
_entity_poly.entity_id
_entity_poly.type
_entity_poly.pdbx_seq_one_letter_code
_entity_poly.pdbx_strand_id
1 'polypeptide(L)'
;MKTRYYFLFLSCLLGIEGYAQNAGRALRFNQPTAYYSYLMRKVHGYNEERTEYLQQALSSKSATQKYVSSVKEKIREVMGPLPQRGDLHAQITGRVQGKGFYVEKVIFQSEPGRYVTAHLYLPDNHQQPLPACIEMCGHGTTGKGNGSGLAARMALMGIATMVVDPIAQGERLQLIDGNGKDLTRGVTTEHTLLNPAFELLGTSLAAQIAFDNSRAVDYLVSRTDIDATRIGAYGFSGGGTECSYLLGIDDRIQASCIGLYFSSRARTLETQGPSDGCQQISGESKARLEIADFALANAPKPFLVLDGKYDFVDHWGALQAFKEVEKVYKVLGFTDRIHQYYAEDGHAAPEDVQQQMLSFFAKWLLKEKRDIPSLPGGYWRGDNMLCTKTGQVNREYADAKSTMQMATAWMDAAQPSRDAFLKGNKKVIRNKILQLLGIDAFNDQVEAVPTGRSDNRGYREYRYQLNCNGQFPIPVVVWIPDHVKDNSPIEIHLCEKGKAWYLQDYLKQDFVSDGRIIVAADFRGVGETEDPYNYNLTKYWNSDYRIAAVSLHIGWPLVGQRVTDMHTLLNFCTQNESLKNHRIEVVADGLYGPVILHAAVLDDRISRATLTRCIKTWRDYLLQPMQYDMLRNIVPGALHYYDLPDLLKLAEGRVRITD
;
A
#
# COMPACT_ATOMS: atom_id res chain seq x y z
N MET A 1 16.57 -29.15 -47.22
CA MET A 1 15.70 -28.04 -47.70
C MET A 1 14.60 -27.58 -46.70
N LYS A 2 14.36 -28.31 -45.62
CA LYS A 2 13.29 -27.93 -44.63
C LYS A 2 13.72 -26.97 -43.53
N THR A 3 15.00 -26.79 -43.28
CA THR A 3 15.53 -25.95 -42.17
C THR A 3 15.67 -24.46 -42.51
N ARG A 4 15.65 -24.08 -43.76
CA ARG A 4 15.77 -22.67 -44.20
C ARG A 4 14.45 -21.89 -44.10
N TYR A 5 13.30 -22.57 -44.12
CA TYR A 5 12.00 -21.90 -44.04
C TYR A 5 11.58 -21.51 -42.59
N TYR A 6 12.09 -22.22 -41.59
CA TYR A 6 11.84 -21.87 -40.19
C TYR A 6 12.57 -20.59 -39.73
N PHE A 7 13.75 -20.34 -40.27
CA PHE A 7 14.52 -19.12 -39.94
C PHE A 7 13.94 -17.86 -40.60
N LEU A 8 13.36 -17.97 -41.78
CA LEU A 8 12.68 -16.84 -42.43
C LEU A 8 11.33 -16.50 -41.78
N PHE A 9 10.61 -17.49 -41.27
CA PHE A 9 9.34 -17.24 -40.56
C PHE A 9 9.57 -16.64 -39.17
N LEU A 10 10.63 -17.05 -38.46
CA LEU A 10 10.99 -16.49 -37.15
C LEU A 10 11.54 -15.05 -37.30
N SER A 11 12.32 -14.77 -38.35
CA SER A 11 12.80 -13.40 -38.60
C SER A 11 11.72 -12.45 -39.10
N CYS A 12 10.69 -12.94 -39.79
CA CYS A 12 9.50 -12.14 -40.13
C CYS A 12 8.62 -11.86 -38.90
N LEU A 13 8.44 -12.83 -37.98
CA LEU A 13 7.70 -12.60 -36.72
C LEU A 13 8.43 -11.63 -35.79
N LEU A 14 9.75 -11.76 -35.62
CA LEU A 14 10.56 -10.81 -34.85
C LEU A 14 10.61 -9.43 -35.49
N GLY A 15 10.57 -9.36 -36.84
CA GLY A 15 10.49 -8.09 -37.57
C GLY A 15 9.13 -7.42 -37.44
N ILE A 16 8.05 -8.18 -37.38
CA ILE A 16 6.67 -7.66 -37.21
C ILE A 16 6.46 -7.19 -35.76
N GLU A 17 6.95 -7.89 -34.75
CA GLU A 17 6.93 -7.42 -33.35
C GLU A 17 7.77 -6.16 -33.15
N GLY A 18 8.97 -6.08 -33.74
CA GLY A 18 9.81 -4.88 -33.71
C GLY A 18 9.22 -3.67 -34.45
N TYR A 19 8.45 -3.91 -35.53
CA TYR A 19 7.75 -2.84 -36.27
C TYR A 19 6.49 -2.37 -35.53
N ALA A 20 5.76 -3.28 -34.89
CA ALA A 20 4.58 -2.95 -34.09
C ALA A 20 4.95 -2.16 -32.81
N GLN A 21 6.07 -2.46 -32.17
CA GLN A 21 6.56 -1.72 -31.01
C GLN A 21 7.05 -0.30 -31.35
N ASN A 22 7.43 -0.01 -32.59
CA ASN A 22 7.91 1.31 -33.02
C ASN A 22 6.84 2.17 -33.71
N ALA A 23 5.69 1.59 -34.11
CA ALA A 23 4.61 2.34 -34.72
C ALA A 23 3.97 3.27 -33.69
N GLY A 24 4.00 4.58 -33.96
CA GLY A 24 3.41 5.61 -33.08
C GLY A 24 4.26 6.00 -31.85
N ARG A 25 5.52 5.54 -31.77
CA ARG A 25 6.41 5.93 -30.67
C ARG A 25 6.70 7.43 -30.70
N ALA A 26 6.50 8.08 -29.55
CA ALA A 26 6.61 9.52 -29.38
C ALA A 26 7.63 9.95 -28.32
N LEU A 27 8.07 9.07 -27.40
CA LEU A 27 9.16 9.40 -26.48
C LEU A 27 10.54 9.34 -27.15
N ARG A 28 11.41 10.28 -26.79
CA ARG A 28 12.83 10.32 -27.23
C ARG A 28 13.71 9.25 -26.59
N PHE A 29 13.23 8.59 -25.55
CA PHE A 29 13.95 7.55 -24.83
C PHE A 29 13.12 6.26 -24.78
N ASN A 30 13.82 5.13 -24.62
CA ASN A 30 13.24 3.81 -24.43
C ASN A 30 13.93 3.15 -23.24
N GLN A 31 13.70 3.70 -22.05
CA GLN A 31 14.30 3.17 -20.84
C GLN A 31 13.23 2.41 -20.05
N PRO A 32 13.39 1.09 -19.89
CA PRO A 32 12.55 0.32 -18.99
C PRO A 32 12.55 0.92 -17.58
N THR A 33 11.42 0.89 -16.90
CA THR A 33 11.27 1.43 -15.54
C THR A 33 11.56 2.93 -15.37
N ALA A 34 11.56 3.70 -16.48
CA ALA A 34 11.82 5.14 -16.40
C ALA A 34 10.83 5.87 -15.49
N TYR A 35 9.56 5.46 -15.54
CA TYR A 35 8.53 6.04 -14.68
C TYR A 35 8.71 5.63 -13.21
N TYR A 36 9.03 4.38 -12.93
CA TYR A 36 9.37 3.96 -11.56
C TYR A 36 10.57 4.74 -11.00
N SER A 37 11.62 4.90 -11.80
CA SER A 37 12.79 5.72 -11.42
C SER A 37 12.44 7.19 -11.15
N TYR A 38 11.46 7.74 -11.86
CA TYR A 38 10.94 9.08 -11.59
C TYR A 38 10.24 9.15 -10.23
N LEU A 39 9.43 8.14 -9.88
CA LEU A 39 8.78 8.05 -8.57
C LEU A 39 9.82 7.90 -7.44
N MET A 40 10.83 7.05 -7.64
CA MET A 40 11.89 6.85 -6.66
C MET A 40 12.70 8.13 -6.40
N ARG A 41 12.95 8.97 -7.40
CA ARG A 41 13.57 10.29 -7.17
C ARG A 41 12.76 11.17 -6.21
N LYS A 42 11.43 11.07 -6.23
CA LYS A 42 10.58 11.80 -5.26
C LYS A 42 10.69 11.20 -3.85
N VAL A 43 10.73 9.86 -3.74
CA VAL A 43 10.97 9.17 -2.46
C VAL A 43 12.31 9.61 -1.88
N HIS A 44 13.38 9.60 -2.69
CA HIS A 44 14.69 10.06 -2.26
C HIS A 44 14.72 11.52 -1.81
N GLY A 45 14.07 12.42 -2.56
CA GLY A 45 13.97 13.83 -2.17
C GLY A 45 13.31 14.00 -0.78
N TYR A 46 12.23 13.27 -0.51
CA TYR A 46 11.60 13.30 0.81
C TYR A 46 12.49 12.70 1.91
N ASN A 47 13.27 11.66 1.59
CA ASN A 47 14.20 11.06 2.54
C ASN A 47 15.41 11.98 2.81
N GLU A 48 15.90 12.72 1.83
CA GLU A 48 16.93 13.74 1.99
C GLU A 48 16.45 14.84 2.94
N GLU A 49 15.26 15.42 2.71
CA GLU A 49 14.64 16.41 3.61
C GLU A 49 14.47 15.86 5.04
N ARG A 50 14.05 14.60 5.20
CA ARG A 50 13.97 13.93 6.50
C ARG A 50 15.35 13.82 7.16
N THR A 51 16.35 13.43 6.39
CA THR A 51 17.73 13.25 6.89
C THR A 51 18.30 14.58 7.40
N GLU A 52 18.09 15.67 6.67
CA GLU A 52 18.48 17.01 7.11
C GLU A 52 17.78 17.40 8.42
N TYR A 53 16.47 17.15 8.52
CA TYR A 53 15.70 17.41 9.75
C TYR A 53 16.22 16.59 10.93
N LEU A 54 16.53 15.29 10.73
CA LEU A 54 17.15 14.43 11.74
C LEU A 54 18.53 14.98 12.18
N GLN A 55 19.39 15.39 11.22
CA GLN A 55 20.71 15.96 11.55
C GLN A 55 20.59 17.22 12.43
N GLN A 56 19.66 18.10 12.11
CA GLN A 56 19.37 19.29 12.92
C GLN A 56 18.91 18.89 14.33
N ALA A 57 18.04 17.88 14.43
CA ALA A 57 17.51 17.38 15.69
C ALA A 57 18.61 16.77 16.60
N LEU A 58 19.67 16.19 16.02
CA LEU A 58 20.79 15.61 16.78
C LEU A 58 21.69 16.66 17.45
N SER A 59 21.46 17.97 17.27
CA SER A 59 22.25 19.05 17.87
C SER A 59 22.12 19.14 19.40
N SER A 60 21.04 18.64 19.99
CA SER A 60 20.82 18.64 21.43
C SER A 60 19.79 17.60 21.87
N LYS A 61 19.84 17.21 23.15
CA LYS A 61 18.84 16.28 23.73
C LYS A 61 17.41 16.80 23.59
N SER A 62 17.18 18.12 23.81
CA SER A 62 15.86 18.72 23.68
C SER A 62 15.35 18.70 22.24
N ALA A 63 16.22 19.00 21.26
CA ALA A 63 15.85 18.94 19.85
C ALA A 63 15.54 17.50 19.41
N THR A 64 16.34 16.53 19.88
CA THR A 64 16.09 15.09 19.61
C THR A 64 14.76 14.62 20.22
N GLN A 65 14.43 15.04 21.44
CA GLN A 65 13.13 14.72 22.06
C GLN A 65 11.95 15.29 21.24
N LYS A 66 12.08 16.53 20.75
CA LYS A 66 11.06 17.13 19.86
C LYS A 66 10.92 16.35 18.57
N TYR A 67 12.03 15.91 17.97
CA TYR A 67 11.99 15.05 16.78
C TYR A 67 11.21 13.77 17.04
N VAL A 68 11.54 13.02 18.09
CA VAL A 68 10.85 11.79 18.49
C VAL A 68 9.34 12.02 18.66
N SER A 69 8.93 13.11 19.32
CA SER A 69 7.52 13.46 19.47
C SER A 69 6.85 13.76 18.14
N SER A 70 7.50 14.54 17.27
CA SER A 70 6.96 14.90 15.94
C SER A 70 6.82 13.68 15.02
N VAL A 71 7.76 12.73 15.08
CA VAL A 71 7.68 11.46 14.36
C VAL A 71 6.44 10.68 14.78
N LYS A 72 6.18 10.59 16.07
CA LYS A 72 5.00 9.89 16.59
C LYS A 72 3.69 10.51 16.13
N GLU A 73 3.61 11.84 16.14
CA GLU A 73 2.45 12.57 15.62
C GLU A 73 2.24 12.28 14.13
N LYS A 74 3.31 12.35 13.31
CA LYS A 74 3.26 12.04 11.88
C LYS A 74 2.81 10.60 11.61
N ILE A 75 3.31 9.62 12.38
CA ILE A 75 2.87 8.22 12.25
C ILE A 75 1.38 8.10 12.50
N ARG A 76 0.86 8.72 13.57
CA ARG A 76 -0.58 8.70 13.88
C ARG A 76 -1.42 9.39 12.80
N GLU A 77 -0.90 10.46 12.21
CA GLU A 77 -1.56 11.17 11.11
C GLU A 77 -1.65 10.30 9.85
N VAL A 78 -0.56 9.67 9.41
CA VAL A 78 -0.57 8.84 8.20
C VAL A 78 -1.30 7.51 8.38
N MET A 79 -1.41 7.00 9.60
CA MET A 79 -2.26 5.86 9.92
C MET A 79 -3.75 6.16 9.68
N GLY A 80 -4.12 7.44 9.68
CA GLY A 80 -5.51 7.87 9.48
C GLY A 80 -6.42 7.54 10.66
N PRO A 81 -7.74 7.60 10.46
CA PRO A 81 -8.70 7.31 11.52
C PRO A 81 -8.63 5.84 11.95
N LEU A 82 -8.52 5.63 13.26
CA LEU A 82 -8.63 4.32 13.89
C LEU A 82 -10.01 4.15 14.51
N PRO A 83 -10.53 2.90 14.64
CA PRO A 83 -11.80 2.65 15.30
C PRO A 83 -11.81 3.14 16.74
N GLN A 84 -13.01 3.42 17.27
CA GLN A 84 -13.18 3.73 18.69
C GLN A 84 -12.98 2.49 19.54
N ARG A 85 -12.25 2.64 20.66
CA ARG A 85 -12.09 1.57 21.64
C ARG A 85 -13.40 1.37 22.38
N GLY A 86 -13.91 0.13 22.37
CA GLY A 86 -15.06 -0.34 23.13
C GLY A 86 -14.69 -1.50 24.05
N ASP A 87 -15.69 -2.18 24.61
CA ASP A 87 -15.48 -3.40 25.36
C ASP A 87 -14.88 -4.50 24.48
N LEU A 88 -13.96 -5.26 25.06
CA LEU A 88 -13.30 -6.35 24.32
C LEU A 88 -14.20 -7.58 24.18
N HIS A 89 -15.20 -7.76 25.02
CA HIS A 89 -16.01 -8.97 25.12
C HIS A 89 -15.15 -10.25 25.10
N ALA A 90 -14.01 -10.20 25.79
CA ALA A 90 -12.99 -11.23 25.73
C ALA A 90 -13.46 -12.54 26.37
N GLN A 91 -13.15 -13.65 25.72
CA GLN A 91 -13.53 -14.99 26.14
C GLN A 91 -12.33 -15.93 26.06
N ILE A 92 -12.16 -16.79 27.08
CA ILE A 92 -11.24 -17.91 27.03
C ILE A 92 -12.06 -19.14 26.60
N THR A 93 -11.85 -19.61 25.36
CA THR A 93 -12.63 -20.71 24.76
C THR A 93 -12.06 -22.08 25.08
N GLY A 94 -10.89 -22.15 25.70
CA GLY A 94 -10.26 -23.38 26.15
C GLY A 94 -8.81 -23.19 26.58
N ARG A 95 -8.23 -24.27 27.10
CA ARG A 95 -6.84 -24.34 27.52
C ARG A 95 -6.17 -25.57 26.94
N VAL A 96 -4.89 -25.47 26.62
CA VAL A 96 -4.04 -26.57 26.17
C VAL A 96 -2.82 -26.61 27.08
N GLN A 97 -2.57 -27.78 27.69
CA GLN A 97 -1.44 -27.97 28.61
C GLN A 97 -0.16 -28.28 27.84
N GLY A 98 0.89 -27.52 28.10
CA GLY A 98 2.28 -27.81 27.74
C GLY A 98 3.08 -28.34 28.93
N LYS A 99 4.38 -28.56 28.75
CA LYS A 99 5.28 -28.98 29.85
C LYS A 99 5.86 -27.74 30.52
N GLY A 100 5.37 -27.38 31.71
CA GLY A 100 5.78 -26.21 32.47
C GLY A 100 5.06 -24.89 32.09
N PHE A 101 4.10 -24.98 31.19
CA PHE A 101 3.25 -23.85 30.76
C PHE A 101 1.89 -24.35 30.25
N TYR A 102 0.95 -23.46 30.12
CA TYR A 102 -0.33 -23.72 29.44
C TYR A 102 -0.66 -22.59 28.47
N VAL A 103 -1.55 -22.87 27.52
CA VAL A 103 -2.01 -21.91 26.50
C VAL A 103 -3.49 -21.68 26.67
N GLU A 104 -3.91 -20.45 26.91
CA GLU A 104 -5.30 -20.02 26.83
C GLU A 104 -5.66 -19.65 25.37
N LYS A 105 -6.77 -20.22 24.89
CA LYS A 105 -7.36 -19.86 23.60
C LYS A 105 -8.28 -18.65 23.81
N VAL A 106 -7.90 -17.51 23.29
CA VAL A 106 -8.58 -16.22 23.57
C VAL A 106 -9.25 -15.72 22.32
N ILE A 107 -10.50 -15.24 22.46
CA ILE A 107 -11.21 -14.48 21.45
C ILE A 107 -11.64 -13.15 22.08
N PHE A 108 -11.43 -12.06 21.36
CA PHE A 108 -11.94 -10.74 21.77
C PHE A 108 -12.41 -9.94 20.56
N GLN A 109 -13.16 -8.86 20.78
CA GLN A 109 -13.56 -7.93 19.73
C GLN A 109 -12.67 -6.68 19.79
N SER A 110 -12.00 -6.35 18.68
CA SER A 110 -11.26 -5.09 18.58
C SER A 110 -12.19 -3.90 18.37
N GLU A 111 -13.28 -4.10 17.65
CA GLU A 111 -14.47 -3.26 17.55
C GLU A 111 -15.71 -4.15 17.35
N PRO A 112 -16.94 -3.65 17.51
CA PRO A 112 -18.13 -4.48 17.44
C PRO A 112 -18.28 -5.26 16.14
N GLY A 113 -18.26 -6.60 16.27
CA GLY A 113 -18.31 -7.55 15.15
C GLY A 113 -16.95 -7.90 14.53
N ARG A 114 -15.84 -7.25 14.92
CA ARG A 114 -14.50 -7.62 14.47
C ARG A 114 -13.80 -8.48 15.53
N TYR A 115 -13.89 -9.79 15.33
CA TYR A 115 -13.32 -10.77 16.23
C TYR A 115 -11.83 -11.00 15.95
N VAL A 116 -11.06 -11.10 17.03
CA VAL A 116 -9.62 -11.39 17.02
C VAL A 116 -9.38 -12.67 17.82
N THR A 117 -8.64 -13.61 17.25
CA THR A 117 -8.23 -14.84 17.90
C THR A 117 -6.77 -14.77 18.32
N ALA A 118 -6.46 -15.29 19.49
CA ALA A 118 -5.11 -15.28 20.04
C ALA A 118 -4.84 -16.49 20.94
N HIS A 119 -3.57 -16.82 21.12
CA HIS A 119 -3.07 -17.77 22.11
C HIS A 119 -2.28 -17.03 23.17
N LEU A 120 -2.68 -17.14 24.43
CA LEU A 120 -1.91 -16.60 25.56
C LEU A 120 -1.17 -17.73 26.27
N TYR A 121 0.15 -17.73 26.15
CA TYR A 121 1.06 -18.67 26.80
C TYR A 121 1.40 -18.17 28.20
N LEU A 122 1.21 -19.00 29.21
CA LEU A 122 1.39 -18.66 30.63
C LEU A 122 2.19 -19.79 31.32
N PRO A 123 3.12 -19.47 32.25
CA PRO A 123 3.79 -20.50 33.06
C PRO A 123 2.81 -21.20 33.99
N ASP A 124 3.00 -22.49 34.28
CA ASP A 124 2.10 -23.31 35.10
C ASP A 124 1.87 -22.73 36.51
N ASN A 125 2.91 -22.23 37.14
CA ASN A 125 2.84 -21.72 38.52
C ASN A 125 3.45 -20.32 38.58
N HIS A 126 2.61 -19.33 38.77
CA HIS A 126 3.06 -17.95 39.02
C HIS A 126 2.23 -17.32 40.16
N GLN A 127 2.92 -16.68 41.09
CA GLN A 127 2.31 -16.04 42.27
C GLN A 127 2.28 -14.52 42.18
N GLN A 128 3.02 -13.92 41.23
CA GLN A 128 3.13 -12.48 41.01
C GLN A 128 2.59 -12.12 39.64
N PRO A 129 2.10 -10.90 39.42
CA PRO A 129 1.78 -10.43 38.08
C PRO A 129 2.98 -10.54 37.14
N LEU A 130 2.80 -11.20 36.00
CA LEU A 130 3.83 -11.50 35.03
C LEU A 130 4.08 -10.32 34.10
N PRO A 131 5.34 -10.04 33.68
CA PRO A 131 5.55 -9.28 32.47
C PRO A 131 4.94 -10.02 31.29
N ALA A 132 4.53 -9.31 30.26
CA ALA A 132 3.95 -9.93 29.09
C ALA A 132 4.56 -9.39 27.79
N CYS A 133 4.53 -10.22 26.75
CA CYS A 133 4.83 -9.82 25.38
C CYS A 133 3.64 -10.07 24.47
N ILE A 134 3.53 -9.25 23.42
CA ILE A 134 2.70 -9.54 22.25
C ILE A 134 3.61 -10.01 21.12
N GLU A 135 3.31 -11.19 20.55
CA GLU A 135 3.93 -11.74 19.35
C GLU A 135 3.00 -11.51 18.16
N MET A 136 3.48 -10.79 17.15
CA MET A 136 2.81 -10.60 15.89
C MET A 136 3.30 -11.63 14.88
N CYS A 137 2.35 -12.30 14.20
CA CYS A 137 2.66 -13.39 13.29
C CYS A 137 3.25 -12.86 11.97
N GLY A 138 4.32 -13.47 11.49
CA GLY A 138 4.74 -13.31 10.08
C GLY A 138 3.69 -13.86 9.12
N HIS A 139 3.84 -13.55 7.82
CA HIS A 139 2.87 -13.99 6.83
C HIS A 139 2.79 -15.51 6.72
N GLY A 140 1.66 -16.06 7.07
CA GLY A 140 1.36 -17.49 7.00
C GLY A 140 -0.13 -17.75 7.19
N THR A 141 -0.71 -18.58 6.34
CA THR A 141 -2.16 -18.89 6.38
C THR A 141 -2.61 -19.49 7.72
N THR A 142 -1.71 -20.12 8.44
CA THR A 142 -2.02 -20.74 9.74
C THR A 142 -1.99 -19.76 10.91
N GLY A 143 -1.42 -18.54 10.73
CA GLY A 143 -1.30 -17.57 11.80
C GLY A 143 -0.71 -18.15 13.08
N LYS A 144 -1.37 -17.91 14.23
CA LYS A 144 -1.00 -18.52 15.53
C LYS A 144 -1.11 -20.03 15.58
N GLY A 145 -1.85 -20.65 14.65
CA GLY A 145 -2.18 -22.08 14.66
C GLY A 145 -0.97 -23.01 14.53
N ASN A 146 0.18 -22.52 14.05
CA ASN A 146 1.42 -23.27 14.04
C ASN A 146 2.04 -23.48 15.43
N GLY A 147 1.49 -22.83 16.46
CA GLY A 147 2.05 -22.77 17.80
C GLY A 147 3.39 -22.03 17.82
N SER A 148 3.60 -21.15 18.76
CA SER A 148 4.86 -20.40 18.87
C SER A 148 5.82 -21.08 19.84
N GLY A 149 6.93 -21.60 19.31
CA GLY A 149 8.03 -22.09 20.13
C GLY A 149 8.68 -20.98 20.95
N LEU A 150 8.71 -19.76 20.40
CA LEU A 150 9.22 -18.58 21.12
C LEU A 150 8.31 -18.23 22.29
N ALA A 151 6.99 -18.15 22.08
CA ALA A 151 6.03 -17.86 23.14
C ALA A 151 6.09 -18.92 24.28
N ALA A 152 6.26 -20.19 23.94
CA ALA A 152 6.43 -21.24 24.93
C ALA A 152 7.72 -21.08 25.75
N ARG A 153 8.84 -20.75 25.10
CA ARG A 153 10.12 -20.47 25.78
C ARG A 153 10.03 -19.22 26.69
N MET A 154 9.32 -18.18 26.22
CA MET A 154 9.02 -16.98 27.02
C MET A 154 8.21 -17.33 28.26
N ALA A 155 7.15 -18.13 28.12
CA ALA A 155 6.35 -18.60 29.25
C ALA A 155 7.20 -19.39 30.26
N LEU A 156 8.06 -20.32 29.80
CA LEU A 156 9.00 -21.06 30.66
C LEU A 156 10.00 -20.14 31.38
N MET A 157 10.28 -18.97 30.81
CA MET A 157 11.11 -17.93 31.47
C MET A 157 10.31 -17.09 32.46
N GLY A 158 8.99 -17.19 32.51
CA GLY A 158 8.13 -16.37 33.36
C GLY A 158 7.64 -15.09 32.69
N ILE A 159 7.61 -15.03 31.36
CA ILE A 159 7.04 -13.93 30.58
C ILE A 159 5.80 -14.46 29.85
N ALA A 160 4.61 -13.99 30.19
CA ALA A 160 3.41 -14.32 29.46
C ALA A 160 3.53 -13.83 28.01
N THR A 161 3.06 -14.60 27.03
CA THR A 161 3.17 -14.18 25.63
C THR A 161 1.87 -14.42 24.87
N MET A 162 1.31 -13.37 24.31
CA MET A 162 0.08 -13.41 23.51
C MET A 162 0.42 -13.38 22.02
N VAL A 163 0.13 -14.47 21.33
CA VAL A 163 0.29 -14.62 19.88
C VAL A 163 -1.05 -14.31 19.21
N VAL A 164 -1.08 -13.31 18.34
CA VAL A 164 -2.32 -12.77 17.74
C VAL A 164 -2.42 -13.17 16.27
N ASP A 165 -3.61 -13.60 15.83
CA ASP A 165 -3.89 -13.72 14.40
C ASP A 165 -4.13 -12.35 13.80
N PRO A 166 -3.35 -11.91 12.81
CA PRO A 166 -3.69 -10.73 12.02
C PRO A 166 -4.95 -10.93 11.17
N ILE A 167 -5.51 -9.86 10.65
CA ILE A 167 -6.53 -9.94 9.60
C ILE A 167 -5.99 -10.82 8.46
N ALA A 168 -6.83 -11.67 7.88
CA ALA A 168 -6.50 -12.59 6.79
C ALA A 168 -5.50 -13.73 7.14
N GLN A 169 -5.30 -14.02 8.44
CA GLN A 169 -4.46 -15.13 8.87
C GLN A 169 -5.15 -15.98 9.96
N GLY A 170 -4.76 -17.24 10.06
CA GLY A 170 -5.28 -18.14 11.07
C GLY A 170 -6.79 -18.33 10.98
N GLU A 171 -7.49 -18.04 12.08
CA GLU A 171 -8.95 -18.12 12.15
C GLU A 171 -9.67 -16.84 11.67
N ARG A 172 -8.96 -15.96 10.96
CA ARG A 172 -9.45 -14.65 10.52
C ARG A 172 -9.33 -14.42 9.00
N LEU A 173 -9.41 -15.48 8.18
CA LEU A 173 -9.46 -15.35 6.73
C LEU A 173 -10.71 -14.55 6.32
N GLN A 174 -10.58 -13.69 5.33
CA GLN A 174 -11.63 -12.78 4.88
C GLN A 174 -12.25 -13.22 3.55
N LEU A 175 -11.43 -13.69 2.64
CA LEU A 175 -11.82 -14.10 1.29
C LEU A 175 -11.86 -15.64 1.23
N ILE A 176 -12.93 -16.21 1.76
CA ILE A 176 -13.15 -17.67 1.84
C ILE A 176 -14.40 -18.09 1.08
N ASP A 177 -14.41 -19.32 0.58
CA ASP A 177 -15.60 -19.95 0.00
C ASP A 177 -16.60 -20.44 1.10
N GLY A 178 -17.73 -20.97 0.67
CA GLY A 178 -18.76 -21.52 1.59
C GLY A 178 -18.27 -22.65 2.51
N ASN A 179 -17.14 -23.27 2.19
CA ASN A 179 -16.51 -24.34 3.00
C ASN A 179 -15.42 -23.79 3.94
N GLY A 180 -15.10 -22.48 3.88
CA GLY A 180 -14.06 -21.84 4.67
C GLY A 180 -12.66 -21.95 4.07
N LYS A 181 -12.56 -22.35 2.79
CA LYS A 181 -11.28 -22.43 2.06
C LYS A 181 -10.92 -21.06 1.48
N ASP A 182 -9.64 -20.69 1.61
CA ASP A 182 -9.07 -19.48 1.03
C ASP A 182 -9.28 -19.44 -0.49
N LEU A 183 -9.82 -18.33 -0.96
CA LEU A 183 -10.03 -18.01 -2.39
C LEU A 183 -8.77 -17.39 -3.03
N THR A 184 -7.78 -17.02 -2.23
CA THR A 184 -6.55 -16.38 -2.71
C THR A 184 -5.38 -17.35 -2.77
N ARG A 185 -4.25 -16.91 -3.29
CA ARG A 185 -2.99 -17.67 -3.27
C ARG A 185 -2.30 -17.66 -1.91
N GLY A 186 -2.86 -16.98 -0.93
CA GLY A 186 -2.31 -16.81 0.40
C GLY A 186 -2.32 -15.37 0.89
N VAL A 187 -1.88 -15.20 2.11
CA VAL A 187 -2.03 -14.01 2.95
C VAL A 187 -1.65 -12.70 2.28
N THR A 188 -0.46 -12.63 1.66
CA THR A 188 0.00 -11.38 1.03
C THR A 188 -0.89 -10.93 -0.13
N THR A 189 -1.50 -11.89 -0.83
CA THR A 189 -2.49 -11.60 -1.88
C THR A 189 -3.78 -11.08 -1.26
N GLU A 190 -4.27 -11.73 -0.22
CA GLU A 190 -5.48 -11.29 0.48
C GLU A 190 -5.29 -9.88 1.06
N HIS A 191 -4.19 -9.60 1.74
CA HIS A 191 -3.85 -8.26 2.22
C HIS A 191 -3.84 -7.21 1.10
N THR A 192 -3.29 -7.56 -0.06
CA THR A 192 -3.24 -6.64 -1.21
C THR A 192 -4.62 -6.34 -1.78
N LEU A 193 -5.52 -7.32 -1.77
CA LEU A 193 -6.91 -7.15 -2.21
C LEU A 193 -7.76 -6.38 -1.21
N LEU A 194 -7.47 -6.46 0.09
CA LEU A 194 -8.26 -5.78 1.13
C LEU A 194 -7.85 -4.31 1.34
N ASN A 195 -6.55 -3.98 1.18
CA ASN A 195 -6.03 -2.65 1.51
C ASN A 195 -6.73 -1.48 0.79
N PRO A 196 -7.04 -1.54 -0.53
CA PRO A 196 -7.66 -0.42 -1.25
C PRO A 196 -8.99 0.06 -0.64
N ALA A 197 -9.73 -0.82 0.05
CA ALA A 197 -10.97 -0.46 0.73
C ALA A 197 -10.72 0.54 1.88
N PHE A 198 -9.68 0.29 2.68
CA PHE A 198 -9.29 1.17 3.76
C PHE A 198 -8.62 2.45 3.27
N GLU A 199 -7.82 2.37 2.22
CA GLU A 199 -7.25 3.56 1.58
C GLU A 199 -8.34 4.53 1.11
N LEU A 200 -9.41 4.04 0.49
CA LEU A 200 -10.57 4.85 0.11
C LEU A 200 -11.26 5.54 1.31
N LEU A 201 -11.11 4.99 2.52
CA LEU A 201 -11.59 5.53 3.79
C LEU A 201 -10.52 6.35 4.55
N GLY A 202 -9.39 6.66 3.92
CA GLY A 202 -8.33 7.50 4.50
C GLY A 202 -7.54 6.86 5.64
N THR A 203 -7.55 5.53 5.70
CA THR A 203 -6.72 4.72 6.60
C THR A 203 -6.02 3.62 5.77
N SER A 204 -5.54 2.55 6.37
CA SER A 204 -4.92 1.42 5.66
C SER A 204 -5.18 0.11 6.38
N LEU A 205 -5.03 -1.03 5.68
CA LEU A 205 -5.07 -2.34 6.33
C LEU A 205 -3.98 -2.47 7.40
N ALA A 206 -2.81 -1.88 7.17
CA ALA A 206 -1.72 -1.79 8.13
C ALA A 206 -2.16 -1.13 9.45
N ALA A 207 -2.88 -0.02 9.37
CA ALA A 207 -3.42 0.69 10.53
C ALA A 207 -4.48 -0.14 11.27
N GLN A 208 -5.31 -0.89 10.54
CA GLN A 208 -6.33 -1.77 11.14
C GLN A 208 -5.70 -2.94 11.91
N ILE A 209 -4.67 -3.57 11.36
CA ILE A 209 -3.92 -4.63 12.03
C ILE A 209 -3.17 -4.08 13.26
N ALA A 210 -2.53 -2.92 13.13
CA ALA A 210 -1.88 -2.27 14.28
C ALA A 210 -2.89 -1.93 15.39
N PHE A 211 -4.11 -1.50 15.03
CA PHE A 211 -5.19 -1.29 16.01
C PHE A 211 -5.59 -2.60 16.70
N ASP A 212 -5.78 -3.70 15.97
CA ASP A 212 -6.11 -5.01 16.56
C ASP A 212 -5.03 -5.46 17.55
N ASN A 213 -3.74 -5.27 17.21
CA ASN A 213 -2.61 -5.55 18.10
C ASN A 213 -2.61 -4.65 19.34
N SER A 214 -2.96 -3.37 19.21
CA SER A 214 -3.13 -2.46 20.36
C SER A 214 -4.31 -2.88 21.25
N ARG A 215 -5.38 -3.46 20.67
CA ARG A 215 -6.50 -4.04 21.45
C ARG A 215 -6.10 -5.32 22.18
N ALA A 216 -5.18 -6.11 21.61
CA ALA A 216 -4.57 -7.25 22.33
C ALA A 216 -3.77 -6.78 23.54
N VAL A 217 -3.08 -5.63 23.44
CA VAL A 217 -2.44 -4.98 24.61
C VAL A 217 -3.50 -4.55 25.63
N ASP A 218 -4.68 -4.03 25.21
CA ASP A 218 -5.78 -3.73 26.14
C ASP A 218 -6.20 -4.98 26.93
N TYR A 219 -6.31 -6.13 26.26
CA TYR A 219 -6.62 -7.40 26.92
C TYR A 219 -5.56 -7.78 27.96
N LEU A 220 -4.27 -7.72 27.60
CA LEU A 220 -3.18 -8.04 28.51
C LEU A 220 -3.22 -7.14 29.76
N VAL A 221 -3.34 -5.83 29.60
CA VAL A 221 -3.34 -4.89 30.72
C VAL A 221 -4.63 -4.93 31.57
N SER A 222 -5.70 -5.52 31.06
CA SER A 222 -6.94 -5.72 31.83
C SER A 222 -6.88 -6.91 32.80
N ARG A 223 -5.87 -7.78 32.65
CA ARG A 223 -5.73 -8.98 33.46
C ARG A 223 -5.02 -8.68 34.78
N THR A 224 -5.47 -9.29 35.85
CA THR A 224 -4.87 -9.13 37.19
C THR A 224 -3.58 -9.92 37.38
N ASP A 225 -3.33 -10.93 36.55
CA ASP A 225 -2.12 -11.75 36.55
C ASP A 225 -1.01 -11.22 35.62
N ILE A 226 -1.22 -10.07 34.97
CA ILE A 226 -0.26 -9.39 34.10
C ILE A 226 0.13 -8.05 34.71
N ASP A 227 1.43 -7.75 34.68
CA ASP A 227 1.98 -6.46 35.06
C ASP A 227 1.92 -5.48 33.88
N ALA A 228 0.95 -4.61 33.89
CA ALA A 228 0.69 -3.61 32.86
C ALA A 228 1.87 -2.65 32.61
N THR A 229 2.84 -2.56 33.54
CA THR A 229 4.03 -1.72 33.40
C THR A 229 5.22 -2.41 32.71
N ARG A 230 5.08 -3.71 32.39
CA ARG A 230 6.13 -4.53 31.78
C ARG A 230 5.61 -5.28 30.54
N ILE A 231 5.14 -4.53 29.54
CA ILE A 231 4.64 -5.09 28.27
C ILE A 231 5.73 -4.95 27.20
N GLY A 232 6.09 -6.07 26.56
CA GLY A 232 6.98 -6.12 25.39
C GLY A 232 6.23 -6.40 24.10
N ALA A 233 6.89 -6.19 22.95
CA ALA A 233 6.35 -6.50 21.63
C ALA A 233 7.44 -7.04 20.71
N TYR A 234 7.12 -8.07 19.91
CA TYR A 234 8.05 -8.56 18.89
C TYR A 234 7.32 -9.20 17.72
N GLY A 235 8.03 -9.28 16.60
CA GLY A 235 7.57 -9.98 15.42
C GLY A 235 8.68 -10.15 14.40
N PHE A 236 8.51 -11.13 13.51
CA PHE A 236 9.45 -11.44 12.44
C PHE A 236 8.75 -11.29 11.08
N SER A 237 9.48 -10.77 10.06
CA SER A 237 8.95 -10.59 8.72
C SER A 237 7.70 -9.70 8.72
N GLY A 238 6.55 -10.18 8.22
CA GLY A 238 5.26 -9.48 8.35
C GLY A 238 4.92 -9.07 9.79
N GLY A 239 5.24 -9.92 10.77
CA GLY A 239 5.08 -9.58 12.19
C GLY A 239 6.04 -8.47 12.65
N GLY A 240 7.23 -8.38 12.04
CA GLY A 240 8.15 -7.25 12.25
C GLY A 240 7.57 -5.94 11.74
N THR A 241 6.86 -5.97 10.62
CA THR A 241 6.08 -4.83 10.11
C THR A 241 5.03 -4.39 11.12
N GLU A 242 4.22 -5.34 11.59
CA GLU A 242 3.15 -5.07 12.56
C GLU A 242 3.70 -4.51 13.88
N CYS A 243 4.85 -5.06 14.35
CA CYS A 243 5.55 -4.54 15.52
C CYS A 243 5.96 -3.08 15.32
N SER A 244 6.55 -2.75 14.16
CA SER A 244 6.93 -1.37 13.82
C SER A 244 5.75 -0.42 13.95
N TYR A 245 4.61 -0.78 13.37
CA TYR A 245 3.41 0.06 13.38
C TYR A 245 2.78 0.18 14.77
N LEU A 246 2.78 -0.90 15.56
CA LEU A 246 2.32 -0.88 16.95
C LEU A 246 3.12 0.12 17.79
N LEU A 247 4.45 0.19 17.62
CA LEU A 247 5.31 1.15 18.33
C LEU A 247 4.92 2.62 18.07
N GLY A 248 4.39 2.90 16.88
CA GLY A 248 3.93 4.25 16.51
C GLY A 248 2.63 4.68 17.18
N ILE A 249 1.78 3.73 17.58
CA ILE A 249 0.43 4.04 18.09
C ILE A 249 0.19 3.65 19.55
N ASP A 250 1.03 2.79 20.15
CA ASP A 250 0.81 2.30 21.51
C ASP A 250 2.03 2.59 22.45
N ASP A 251 1.80 3.49 23.38
CA ASP A 251 2.84 3.96 24.32
C ASP A 251 3.13 2.97 25.45
N ARG A 252 2.35 1.92 25.61
CA ARG A 252 2.49 0.95 26.70
C ARG A 252 3.63 -0.05 26.48
N ILE A 253 4.12 -0.20 25.26
CA ILE A 253 5.24 -1.10 24.94
C ILE A 253 6.51 -0.59 25.61
N GLN A 254 7.15 -1.41 26.45
CA GLN A 254 8.34 -1.05 27.25
C GLN A 254 9.64 -1.62 26.69
N ALA A 255 9.58 -2.68 25.90
CA ALA A 255 10.73 -3.26 25.19
C ALA A 255 10.24 -3.87 23.88
N SER A 256 10.99 -3.73 22.80
CA SER A 256 10.56 -4.20 21.49
C SER A 256 11.68 -4.85 20.68
N CYS A 257 11.29 -5.84 19.87
CA CYS A 257 12.20 -6.52 18.95
C CYS A 257 11.56 -6.61 17.55
N ILE A 258 12.25 -6.10 16.53
CA ILE A 258 11.85 -6.22 15.13
C ILE A 258 12.84 -7.15 14.44
N GLY A 259 12.34 -8.31 13.97
CA GLY A 259 13.12 -9.31 13.27
C GLY A 259 12.78 -9.37 11.78
N LEU A 260 13.78 -9.53 10.91
CA LEU A 260 13.67 -9.82 9.47
C LEU A 260 12.77 -8.85 8.68
N TYR A 261 12.76 -7.58 9.08
CA TYR A 261 11.97 -6.54 8.41
C TYR A 261 12.65 -5.16 8.45
N PHE A 262 13.42 -4.87 9.50
CA PHE A 262 13.94 -3.53 9.77
C PHE A 262 15.02 -3.15 8.74
N SER A 263 14.62 -2.36 7.75
CA SER A 263 15.51 -1.85 6.69
C SER A 263 15.05 -0.46 6.27
N SER A 264 15.85 0.27 5.49
CA SER A 264 15.39 1.55 4.92
C SER A 264 14.24 1.33 3.94
N ARG A 265 13.20 2.13 4.05
CA ARG A 265 12.05 2.09 3.12
C ARG A 265 12.49 2.36 1.69
N ALA A 266 13.33 3.38 1.49
CA ALA A 266 13.83 3.71 0.17
C ALA A 266 14.57 2.52 -0.47
N ARG A 267 15.45 1.83 0.29
CA ARG A 267 16.16 0.63 -0.18
C ARG A 267 15.22 -0.52 -0.50
N THR A 268 14.23 -0.76 0.35
CA THR A 268 13.23 -1.80 0.11
C THR A 268 12.46 -1.53 -1.18
N LEU A 269 12.00 -0.30 -1.40
CA LEU A 269 11.31 0.08 -2.63
C LEU A 269 12.19 -0.07 -3.88
N GLU A 270 13.50 0.20 -3.79
CA GLU A 270 14.44 0.03 -4.91
C GLU A 270 14.73 -1.44 -5.23
N THR A 271 15.01 -2.25 -4.19
CA THR A 271 15.54 -3.60 -4.37
C THR A 271 14.46 -4.64 -4.58
N GLN A 272 13.32 -4.48 -3.91
CA GLN A 272 12.21 -5.44 -3.92
C GLN A 272 10.94 -4.87 -4.56
N GLY A 273 10.81 -3.55 -4.59
CA GLY A 273 9.56 -2.86 -4.85
C GLY A 273 8.66 -2.81 -3.60
N PRO A 274 7.44 -2.27 -3.73
CA PRO A 274 6.48 -2.21 -2.63
C PRO A 274 6.03 -3.62 -2.22
N SER A 275 5.87 -3.81 -0.93
CA SER A 275 5.34 -5.04 -0.33
C SER A 275 3.81 -5.13 -0.48
N ASP A 276 3.19 -6.10 0.17
CA ASP A 276 1.74 -6.29 0.16
C ASP A 276 0.95 -5.24 0.96
N GLY A 277 -0.38 -5.37 0.95
CA GLY A 277 -1.30 -4.36 1.49
C GLY A 277 -1.16 -4.05 2.98
N CYS A 278 -0.69 -5.00 3.81
CA CYS A 278 -0.49 -4.73 5.24
C CYS A 278 0.81 -3.96 5.54
N GLN A 279 1.61 -3.68 4.54
CA GLN A 279 2.87 -2.95 4.63
C GLN A 279 2.83 -1.61 3.87
N GLN A 280 1.62 -1.16 3.51
CA GLN A 280 1.39 0.08 2.77
C GLN A 280 0.71 1.11 3.68
N ILE A 281 1.25 2.31 3.72
CA ILE A 281 0.64 3.47 4.38
C ILE A 281 0.74 4.65 3.41
N SER A 282 -0.42 5.17 3.00
CA SER A 282 -0.47 6.33 2.12
C SER A 282 0.16 7.55 2.76
N GLY A 283 1.02 8.23 2.01
CA GLY A 283 1.69 9.46 2.46
C GLY A 283 2.89 9.27 3.37
N GLU A 284 3.34 8.04 3.65
CA GLU A 284 4.48 7.75 4.53
C GLU A 284 5.73 8.55 4.11
N SER A 285 6.16 8.43 2.86
CA SER A 285 7.32 9.18 2.35
C SER A 285 7.05 10.70 2.31
N LYS A 286 5.83 11.12 1.93
CA LYS A 286 5.44 12.53 1.94
C LYS A 286 5.51 13.15 3.35
N ALA A 287 5.21 12.38 4.38
CA ALA A 287 5.33 12.80 5.78
C ALA A 287 6.80 12.81 6.27
N ARG A 288 7.77 12.42 5.43
CA ARG A 288 9.19 12.26 5.80
C ARG A 288 9.35 11.23 6.90
N LEU A 289 8.77 10.05 6.72
CA LEU A 289 8.93 8.90 7.58
C LEU A 289 9.78 7.83 6.89
N GLU A 290 10.60 7.17 7.66
CA GLU A 290 11.39 5.99 7.32
C GLU A 290 11.14 4.88 8.35
N ILE A 291 11.52 3.65 8.05
CA ILE A 291 11.35 2.53 8.99
C ILE A 291 12.02 2.80 10.34
N ALA A 292 13.16 3.48 10.35
CA ALA A 292 13.83 3.89 11.58
C ALA A 292 12.93 4.74 12.50
N ASP A 293 12.03 5.55 11.93
CA ASP A 293 11.16 6.44 12.70
C ASP A 293 10.11 5.67 13.50
N PHE A 294 9.64 4.53 13.01
CA PHE A 294 8.70 3.68 13.77
C PHE A 294 9.36 3.12 15.05
N ALA A 295 10.65 2.76 14.98
CA ALA A 295 11.41 2.40 16.18
C ALA A 295 11.66 3.62 17.09
N LEU A 296 12.01 4.78 16.49
CA LEU A 296 12.24 6.03 17.21
C LEU A 296 10.99 6.56 17.90
N ALA A 297 9.78 6.27 17.40
CA ALA A 297 8.53 6.61 18.07
C ALA A 297 8.45 6.04 19.51
N ASN A 298 9.16 4.96 19.79
CA ASN A 298 9.22 4.36 21.13
C ASN A 298 10.50 4.72 21.93
N ALA A 299 11.41 5.53 21.35
CA ALA A 299 12.64 5.93 22.03
C ALA A 299 12.35 6.79 23.29
N PRO A 300 13.14 6.63 24.37
CA PRO A 300 14.38 5.84 24.50
C PRO A 300 14.19 4.46 25.16
N LYS A 301 13.09 3.77 24.88
CA LYS A 301 12.85 2.44 25.44
C LYS A 301 13.73 1.38 24.76
N PRO A 302 14.00 0.24 25.42
CA PRO A 302 14.81 -0.83 24.87
C PRO A 302 14.33 -1.33 23.50
N PHE A 303 15.26 -1.45 22.54
CA PHE A 303 14.98 -1.83 21.18
C PHE A 303 16.04 -2.79 20.62
N LEU A 304 15.59 -3.89 20.01
CA LEU A 304 16.43 -4.91 19.40
C LEU A 304 16.06 -5.06 17.92
N VAL A 305 17.07 -5.09 17.04
CA VAL A 305 16.93 -5.48 15.64
C VAL A 305 17.60 -6.84 15.43
N LEU A 306 16.89 -7.74 14.75
CA LEU A 306 17.39 -9.04 14.32
C LEU A 306 17.25 -9.15 12.81
N ASP A 307 18.32 -9.40 12.09
CA ASP A 307 18.28 -9.57 10.64
C ASP A 307 19.14 -10.75 10.15
N GLY A 308 18.98 -11.11 8.90
CA GLY A 308 19.79 -12.10 8.18
C GLY A 308 20.69 -11.40 7.19
N LYS A 309 21.97 -11.74 7.16
CA LYS A 309 22.96 -11.12 6.28
C LYS A 309 22.67 -11.38 4.80
N TYR A 310 22.03 -12.50 4.50
CA TYR A 310 21.66 -12.94 3.15
C TYR A 310 20.17 -12.93 2.92
N ASP A 311 19.42 -12.15 3.72
CA ASP A 311 17.98 -11.99 3.61
C ASP A 311 17.62 -11.19 2.35
N PHE A 312 16.42 -11.40 1.82
CA PHE A 312 15.83 -10.54 0.79
C PHE A 312 15.46 -9.15 1.36
N VAL A 313 15.27 -9.02 2.67
CA VAL A 313 15.22 -7.72 3.36
C VAL A 313 16.63 -7.15 3.37
N ASP A 314 16.84 -6.03 2.67
CA ASP A 314 18.17 -5.50 2.37
C ASP A 314 18.99 -5.22 3.65
N HIS A 315 20.00 -6.06 3.89
CA HIS A 315 20.88 -5.97 5.05
C HIS A 315 21.62 -4.62 5.13
N TRP A 316 22.05 -4.07 3.98
CA TRP A 316 22.67 -2.74 3.96
C TRP A 316 21.70 -1.66 4.44
N GLY A 317 20.45 -1.70 4.00
CA GLY A 317 19.40 -0.82 4.48
C GLY A 317 19.13 -0.98 5.98
N ALA A 318 19.19 -2.21 6.50
CA ALA A 318 19.06 -2.49 7.93
C ALA A 318 20.16 -1.82 8.74
N LEU A 319 21.42 -1.94 8.31
CA LEU A 319 22.57 -1.28 8.95
C LEU A 319 22.44 0.25 8.93
N GLN A 320 21.94 0.85 7.83
CA GLN A 320 21.75 2.30 7.75
C GLN A 320 20.63 2.77 8.69
N ALA A 321 19.48 2.09 8.69
CA ALA A 321 18.37 2.40 9.57
C ALA A 321 18.77 2.28 11.06
N PHE A 322 19.51 1.22 11.43
CA PHE A 322 19.99 1.06 12.80
C PHE A 322 20.98 2.16 13.23
N LYS A 323 21.89 2.58 12.36
CA LYS A 323 22.81 3.71 12.63
C LYS A 323 22.07 5.01 12.94
N GLU A 324 20.92 5.25 12.33
CA GLU A 324 20.11 6.44 12.65
C GLU A 324 19.51 6.33 14.05
N VAL A 325 18.97 5.16 14.41
CA VAL A 325 18.48 4.88 15.76
C VAL A 325 19.62 5.05 16.79
N GLU A 326 20.80 4.51 16.51
CA GLU A 326 21.97 4.63 17.36
C GLU A 326 22.36 6.09 17.65
N LYS A 327 22.38 6.95 16.62
CA LYS A 327 22.67 8.38 16.79
C LYS A 327 21.67 9.06 17.74
N VAL A 328 20.39 8.78 17.59
CA VAL A 328 19.33 9.33 18.45
C VAL A 328 19.49 8.86 19.89
N TYR A 329 19.69 7.56 20.12
CA TYR A 329 19.87 7.00 21.46
C TYR A 329 21.15 7.52 22.13
N LYS A 330 22.21 7.76 21.36
CA LYS A 330 23.46 8.37 21.85
C LYS A 330 23.21 9.77 22.37
N VAL A 331 22.51 10.62 21.62
CA VAL A 331 22.21 12.00 22.07
C VAL A 331 21.27 11.99 23.27
N LEU A 332 20.32 11.06 23.33
CA LEU A 332 19.43 10.89 24.48
C LEU A 332 20.16 10.34 25.74
N GLY A 333 21.31 9.68 25.58
CA GLY A 333 22.11 9.10 26.68
C GLY A 333 21.69 7.67 27.06
N PHE A 334 21.20 6.87 26.12
CA PHE A 334 20.64 5.52 26.36
C PHE A 334 21.15 4.46 25.37
N THR A 335 22.43 4.50 25.01
CA THR A 335 23.03 3.55 24.03
C THR A 335 23.03 2.09 24.51
N ASP A 336 22.94 1.85 25.81
CA ASP A 336 22.82 0.52 26.41
C ASP A 336 21.46 -0.15 26.17
N ARG A 337 20.49 0.59 25.67
CA ARG A 337 19.11 0.12 25.41
C ARG A 337 18.87 -0.37 24.00
N ILE A 338 19.81 -0.22 23.10
CA ILE A 338 19.68 -0.69 21.72
C ILE A 338 20.71 -1.76 21.41
N HIS A 339 20.29 -2.71 20.58
CA HIS A 339 21.17 -3.76 20.09
C HIS A 339 20.72 -4.21 18.70
N GLN A 340 21.68 -4.56 17.83
CA GLN A 340 21.47 -5.21 16.56
C GLN A 340 22.26 -6.51 16.53
N TYR A 341 21.61 -7.58 16.09
CA TYR A 341 22.26 -8.85 15.80
C TYR A 341 21.82 -9.33 14.43
N TYR A 342 22.75 -9.84 13.65
CA TYR A 342 22.48 -10.44 12.35
C TYR A 342 23.13 -11.81 12.25
N ALA A 343 22.36 -12.78 11.75
CA ALA A 343 22.84 -14.13 11.49
C ALA A 343 23.53 -14.22 10.13
N GLU A 344 24.46 -15.17 10.01
CA GLU A 344 25.02 -15.58 8.71
C GLU A 344 23.99 -16.50 7.96
N ASP A 345 22.75 -16.01 7.81
CA ASP A 345 21.61 -16.75 7.28
C ASP A 345 20.73 -15.84 6.39
N GLY A 346 19.73 -16.44 5.74
CA GLY A 346 18.71 -15.76 4.96
C GLY A 346 17.52 -15.31 5.82
N HIS A 347 16.31 -15.44 5.27
CA HIS A 347 15.05 -15.05 5.94
C HIS A 347 14.62 -16.10 6.96
N ALA A 348 15.33 -16.23 8.06
CA ALA A 348 15.13 -17.23 9.10
C ALA A 348 15.48 -16.69 10.49
N ALA A 349 14.92 -17.32 11.53
CA ALA A 349 15.26 -17.07 12.92
C ALA A 349 15.87 -18.34 13.55
N PRO A 350 17.14 -18.66 13.23
CA PRO A 350 17.85 -19.81 13.84
C PRO A 350 18.03 -19.63 15.34
N GLU A 351 18.57 -20.65 16.01
CA GLU A 351 18.63 -20.71 17.47
C GLU A 351 19.40 -19.53 18.09
N ASP A 352 20.48 -19.07 17.49
CA ASP A 352 21.26 -17.92 17.95
C ASP A 352 20.44 -16.61 17.90
N VAL A 353 19.68 -16.39 16.83
CA VAL A 353 18.73 -15.25 16.70
C VAL A 353 17.67 -15.30 17.80
N GLN A 354 17.08 -16.50 18.02
CA GLN A 354 16.09 -16.70 19.06
C GLN A 354 16.65 -16.43 20.45
N GLN A 355 17.87 -16.91 20.74
CA GLN A 355 18.58 -16.66 22.00
C GLN A 355 18.84 -15.17 22.25
N GLN A 356 19.22 -14.39 21.22
CA GLN A 356 19.37 -12.95 21.34
C GLN A 356 18.06 -12.28 21.80
N MET A 357 16.94 -12.63 21.18
CA MET A 357 15.64 -12.08 21.53
C MET A 357 15.22 -12.46 22.95
N LEU A 358 15.32 -13.74 23.30
CA LEU A 358 14.91 -14.23 24.62
C LEU A 358 15.78 -13.59 25.73
N SER A 359 17.09 -13.50 25.54
CA SER A 359 18.01 -12.81 26.46
C SER A 359 17.70 -11.33 26.61
N PHE A 360 17.33 -10.66 25.52
CA PHE A 360 16.92 -9.26 25.54
C PHE A 360 15.67 -9.04 26.40
N PHE A 361 14.62 -9.84 26.24
CA PHE A 361 13.41 -9.70 27.04
C PHE A 361 13.63 -10.12 28.51
N ALA A 362 14.48 -11.11 28.79
CA ALA A 362 14.89 -11.42 30.16
C ALA A 362 15.54 -10.20 30.83
N LYS A 363 16.50 -9.55 30.17
CA LYS A 363 17.16 -8.35 30.67
C LYS A 363 16.19 -7.21 30.97
N TRP A 364 15.26 -6.93 30.05
CA TRP A 364 14.47 -5.70 30.13
C TRP A 364 13.12 -5.86 30.82
N LEU A 365 12.48 -7.04 30.74
CA LEU A 365 11.17 -7.29 31.36
C LEU A 365 11.30 -8.01 32.72
N LEU A 366 12.22 -8.99 32.85
CA LEU A 366 12.46 -9.65 34.11
C LEU A 366 13.50 -8.92 34.97
N LYS A 367 14.34 -8.07 34.33
CA LYS A 367 15.46 -7.34 34.96
C LYS A 367 16.53 -8.27 35.56
N GLU A 368 16.71 -9.42 34.94
CA GLU A 368 17.68 -10.43 35.35
C GLU A 368 18.31 -11.13 34.14
N LYS A 369 19.45 -11.75 34.32
CA LYS A 369 20.02 -12.69 33.37
C LYS A 369 19.43 -14.07 33.68
N ARG A 370 18.90 -14.73 32.70
CA ARG A 370 18.27 -16.04 32.86
C ARG A 370 18.77 -17.01 31.80
N ASP A 371 18.89 -18.29 32.17
CA ASP A 371 19.17 -19.36 31.22
C ASP A 371 17.98 -19.51 30.26
N ILE A 372 18.31 -19.62 28.99
CA ILE A 372 17.29 -19.75 27.95
C ILE A 372 16.83 -21.22 27.90
N PRO A 373 15.55 -21.51 28.17
CA PRO A 373 15.07 -22.88 28.14
C PRO A 373 15.10 -23.41 26.71
N SER A 374 15.42 -24.70 26.57
CA SER A 374 15.28 -25.40 25.29
C SER A 374 13.83 -25.45 24.86
N LEU A 375 13.58 -25.58 23.55
CA LEU A 375 12.23 -25.72 23.02
C LEU A 375 11.59 -26.97 23.62
N PRO A 376 10.45 -26.88 24.35
CA PRO A 376 9.82 -28.02 24.96
C PRO A 376 9.26 -28.95 23.87
N GLY A 377 9.50 -30.27 24.01
CA GLY A 377 8.84 -31.25 23.19
C GLY A 377 7.34 -31.30 23.50
N GLY A 378 6.52 -31.60 22.49
CA GLY A 378 5.08 -31.77 22.67
C GLY A 378 4.28 -31.14 21.50
N TYR A 379 3.03 -31.59 21.36
CA TYR A 379 2.17 -31.20 20.25
C TYR A 379 1.16 -30.17 20.69
N TRP A 380 1.37 -28.93 20.22
CA TRP A 380 0.42 -27.83 20.32
C TRP A 380 0.16 -27.31 18.91
N ARG A 381 -0.15 -28.25 18.04
CA ARG A 381 -0.47 -27.97 16.63
C ARG A 381 -1.74 -28.75 16.26
N GLY A 382 -2.47 -28.23 15.33
CA GLY A 382 -3.69 -28.83 14.83
C GLY A 382 -4.97 -28.33 15.50
N ASP A 383 -6.07 -29.03 15.32
CA ASP A 383 -7.42 -28.58 15.65
C ASP A 383 -7.66 -28.30 17.13
N ASN A 384 -6.89 -28.94 18.04
CA ASN A 384 -6.97 -28.64 19.47
C ASN A 384 -6.52 -27.22 19.84
N MET A 385 -5.84 -26.51 18.96
CA MET A 385 -5.40 -25.13 19.14
C MET A 385 -6.39 -24.10 18.58
N LEU A 386 -7.43 -24.50 17.87
CA LEU A 386 -8.43 -23.59 17.35
C LEU A 386 -9.19 -22.90 18.50
N CYS A 387 -9.36 -21.59 18.41
CA CYS A 387 -10.18 -20.81 19.33
C CYS A 387 -11.67 -20.98 19.03
N THR A 388 -12.04 -21.18 17.78
CA THR A 388 -13.41 -21.41 17.31
C THR A 388 -13.63 -22.90 16.97
N LYS A 389 -14.89 -23.34 16.92
CA LYS A 389 -15.24 -24.71 16.50
C LYS A 389 -15.14 -24.89 14.99
N THR A 390 -15.39 -23.82 14.24
CA THR A 390 -15.44 -23.82 12.78
C THR A 390 -14.07 -23.54 12.13
N GLY A 391 -13.07 -23.15 12.93
CA GLY A 391 -11.76 -22.72 12.46
C GLY A 391 -11.75 -21.31 11.84
N GLN A 392 -12.90 -20.61 11.82
CA GLN A 392 -13.01 -19.25 11.25
C GLN A 392 -14.04 -18.41 12.01
N VAL A 393 -13.65 -17.22 12.49
CA VAL A 393 -14.53 -16.34 13.26
C VAL A 393 -15.76 -15.89 12.45
N ASN A 394 -15.59 -15.64 11.15
CA ASN A 394 -16.68 -15.24 10.26
C ASN A 394 -17.72 -16.36 10.01
N ARG A 395 -17.45 -17.58 10.42
CA ARG A 395 -18.38 -18.72 10.36
C ARG A 395 -18.91 -19.11 11.73
N GLU A 396 -18.18 -18.76 12.80
CA GLU A 396 -18.54 -19.11 14.17
C GLU A 396 -19.57 -18.15 14.73
N TYR A 397 -19.42 -16.83 14.50
CA TYR A 397 -20.24 -15.79 15.10
C TYR A 397 -21.17 -15.16 14.08
N ALA A 398 -22.48 -15.18 14.37
CA ALA A 398 -23.50 -14.65 13.47
C ALA A 398 -23.42 -13.11 13.27
N ASP A 399 -22.84 -12.39 14.22
CA ASP A 399 -22.61 -10.96 14.18
C ASP A 399 -21.19 -10.57 13.70
N ALA A 400 -20.38 -11.57 13.36
CA ALA A 400 -19.06 -11.32 12.79
C ALA A 400 -19.17 -10.57 11.45
N LYS A 401 -18.35 -9.56 11.30
CA LYS A 401 -18.25 -8.76 10.09
C LYS A 401 -16.91 -9.00 9.43
N SER A 402 -16.92 -9.30 8.14
CA SER A 402 -15.70 -9.30 7.36
C SER A 402 -15.12 -7.88 7.26
N THR A 403 -13.84 -7.79 6.94
CA THR A 403 -13.12 -6.54 6.70
C THR A 403 -13.86 -5.64 5.69
N MET A 404 -14.42 -6.22 4.63
CA MET A 404 -15.16 -5.47 3.61
C MET A 404 -16.54 -5.00 4.11
N GLN A 405 -17.21 -5.79 4.95
CA GLN A 405 -18.45 -5.35 5.60
C GLN A 405 -18.19 -4.21 6.60
N MET A 406 -17.06 -4.23 7.31
CA MET A 406 -16.64 -3.13 8.16
C MET A 406 -16.40 -1.86 7.34
N ALA A 407 -15.61 -1.95 6.26
CA ALA A 407 -15.36 -0.82 5.37
C ALA A 407 -16.65 -0.25 4.76
N THR A 408 -17.59 -1.11 4.36
CA THR A 408 -18.90 -0.70 3.87
C THR A 408 -19.71 0.04 4.95
N ALA A 409 -19.71 -0.48 6.19
CA ALA A 409 -20.41 0.18 7.30
C ALA A 409 -19.82 1.58 7.62
N TRP A 410 -18.50 1.73 7.54
CA TRP A 410 -17.85 3.04 7.71
C TRP A 410 -18.20 4.01 6.59
N MET A 411 -18.22 3.53 5.33
CA MET A 411 -18.66 4.33 4.19
C MET A 411 -20.12 4.79 4.35
N ASP A 412 -21.01 3.90 4.79
CA ASP A 412 -22.43 4.21 5.02
C ASP A 412 -22.59 5.22 6.17
N ALA A 413 -21.81 5.08 7.24
CA ALA A 413 -21.81 6.05 8.35
C ALA A 413 -21.32 7.45 7.92
N ALA A 414 -20.43 7.55 6.94
CA ALA A 414 -19.97 8.81 6.38
C ALA A 414 -20.96 9.47 5.41
N GLN A 415 -22.00 8.75 4.94
CA GLN A 415 -22.95 9.24 3.93
C GLN A 415 -23.60 10.60 4.27
N PRO A 416 -24.11 10.86 5.49
CA PRO A 416 -24.74 12.15 5.79
C PRO A 416 -23.77 13.33 5.67
N SER A 417 -22.52 13.16 6.11
CA SER A 417 -21.48 14.19 6.01
C SER A 417 -21.06 14.41 4.55
N ARG A 418 -20.97 13.36 3.76
CA ARG A 418 -20.70 13.42 2.32
C ARG A 418 -21.80 14.16 1.58
N ASP A 419 -23.07 13.85 1.85
CA ASP A 419 -24.21 14.53 1.23
C ASP A 419 -24.26 16.02 1.58
N ALA A 420 -23.92 16.37 2.81
CA ALA A 420 -23.81 17.77 3.25
C ALA A 420 -22.66 18.50 2.53
N PHE A 421 -21.48 17.86 2.42
CA PHE A 421 -20.33 18.38 1.70
C PHE A 421 -20.64 18.65 0.23
N LEU A 422 -21.29 17.71 -0.47
CA LEU A 422 -21.62 17.81 -1.89
C LEU A 422 -22.66 18.89 -2.23
N LYS A 423 -23.48 19.30 -1.25
CA LYS A 423 -24.41 20.45 -1.37
C LYS A 423 -23.70 21.79 -1.14
N GLY A 424 -22.43 21.77 -0.76
CA GLY A 424 -21.65 22.95 -0.43
C GLY A 424 -21.16 23.76 -1.64
N ASN A 425 -20.25 24.68 -1.39
CA ASN A 425 -19.69 25.56 -2.41
C ASN A 425 -18.81 24.76 -3.39
N LYS A 426 -19.06 24.91 -4.72
CA LYS A 426 -18.32 24.22 -5.79
C LYS A 426 -16.79 24.42 -5.68
N LYS A 427 -16.32 25.62 -5.31
CA LYS A 427 -14.88 25.89 -5.15
C LYS A 427 -14.28 25.08 -4.00
N VAL A 428 -15.01 24.92 -2.90
CA VAL A 428 -14.57 24.12 -1.75
C VAL A 428 -14.50 22.64 -2.15
N ILE A 429 -15.50 22.16 -2.90
CA ILE A 429 -15.52 20.79 -3.43
C ILE A 429 -14.32 20.54 -4.35
N ARG A 430 -14.09 21.42 -5.34
CA ARG A 430 -12.94 21.31 -6.27
C ARG A 430 -11.59 21.33 -5.53
N ASN A 431 -11.42 22.23 -4.56
CA ASN A 431 -10.19 22.28 -3.75
C ASN A 431 -9.98 21.00 -2.94
N LYS A 432 -11.03 20.41 -2.38
CA LYS A 432 -10.94 19.13 -1.67
C LYS A 432 -10.56 17.98 -2.62
N ILE A 433 -11.13 17.95 -3.81
CA ILE A 433 -10.78 16.98 -4.85
C ILE A 433 -9.29 17.11 -5.20
N LEU A 434 -8.79 18.32 -5.47
CA LEU A 434 -7.37 18.58 -5.75
C LEU A 434 -6.47 18.10 -4.60
N GLN A 435 -6.83 18.42 -3.36
CA GLN A 435 -6.10 17.98 -2.17
C GLN A 435 -5.99 16.46 -2.08
N LEU A 436 -7.11 15.73 -2.28
CA LEU A 436 -7.15 14.27 -2.23
C LEU A 436 -6.37 13.62 -3.39
N LEU A 437 -6.37 14.27 -4.55
CA LEU A 437 -5.55 13.86 -5.70
C LEU A 437 -4.05 14.15 -5.52
N GLY A 438 -3.65 14.83 -4.44
CA GLY A 438 -2.26 15.24 -4.22
C GLY A 438 -1.78 16.32 -5.20
N ILE A 439 -2.69 17.16 -5.71
CA ILE A 439 -2.41 18.22 -6.68
C ILE A 439 -2.48 19.57 -5.95
N ASP A 440 -1.33 20.21 -5.74
CA ASP A 440 -1.26 21.53 -5.11
C ASP A 440 -1.70 22.63 -6.08
N ALA A 441 -1.23 22.56 -7.34
CA ALA A 441 -1.62 23.46 -8.43
C ALA A 441 -1.35 22.78 -9.78
N PHE A 442 -2.14 23.14 -10.79
CA PHE A 442 -1.82 22.77 -12.17
C PHE A 442 -0.75 23.73 -12.74
N ASN A 443 0.10 23.20 -13.61
CA ASN A 443 1.05 23.99 -14.38
C ASN A 443 0.51 24.13 -15.82
N ASP A 444 0.29 25.37 -16.24
CA ASP A 444 -0.28 25.66 -17.56
C ASP A 444 0.76 25.66 -18.69
N GLN A 445 2.05 25.62 -18.35
CA GLN A 445 3.12 25.58 -19.35
C GLN A 445 3.36 24.15 -19.84
N VAL A 446 3.31 23.98 -21.15
CA VAL A 446 3.67 22.72 -21.82
C VAL A 446 4.62 22.99 -22.97
N GLU A 447 5.73 22.26 -22.99
CA GLU A 447 6.66 22.23 -24.13
C GLU A 447 6.31 21.01 -24.99
N ALA A 448 5.83 21.24 -26.20
CA ALA A 448 5.53 20.18 -27.17
C ALA A 448 6.76 19.95 -28.07
N VAL A 449 7.54 18.93 -27.77
CA VAL A 449 8.76 18.58 -28.54
C VAL A 449 8.36 17.64 -29.68
N PRO A 450 8.48 18.04 -30.96
CA PRO A 450 8.23 17.15 -32.08
C PRO A 450 9.23 15.99 -32.09
N THR A 451 8.72 14.77 -32.24
CA THR A 451 9.55 13.54 -32.28
C THR A 451 9.40 12.78 -33.59
N GLY A 452 8.42 13.12 -34.41
CA GLY A 452 8.25 12.54 -35.73
C GLY A 452 7.05 13.09 -36.49
N ARG A 453 7.07 12.88 -37.81
CA ARG A 453 5.97 13.17 -38.73
C ARG A 453 5.91 12.09 -39.79
N SER A 454 4.70 11.74 -40.22
CA SER A 454 4.45 10.85 -41.34
C SER A 454 3.30 11.42 -42.17
N ASP A 455 3.45 11.45 -43.48
CA ASP A 455 2.39 11.81 -44.41
C ASP A 455 1.75 10.51 -44.93
N ASN A 456 0.49 10.28 -44.61
CA ASN A 456 -0.26 9.09 -44.96
C ASN A 456 -1.35 9.42 -45.98
N ARG A 457 -1.98 8.40 -46.58
CA ARG A 457 -3.08 8.63 -47.53
C ARG A 457 -4.30 9.19 -46.79
N GLY A 458 -4.59 10.47 -47.02
CA GLY A 458 -5.74 11.17 -46.47
C GLY A 458 -5.56 11.82 -45.10
N TYR A 459 -4.39 11.67 -44.45
CA TYR A 459 -4.11 12.29 -43.18
C TYR A 459 -2.60 12.46 -42.92
N ARG A 460 -2.26 13.36 -42.01
CA ARG A 460 -0.90 13.56 -41.50
C ARG A 460 -0.83 13.13 -40.05
N GLU A 461 0.20 12.38 -39.70
CA GLU A 461 0.55 11.98 -38.35
C GLU A 461 1.67 12.88 -37.80
N TYR A 462 1.49 13.39 -36.60
CA TYR A 462 2.48 14.11 -35.84
C TYR A 462 2.71 13.41 -34.50
N ARG A 463 3.97 13.28 -34.08
CA ARG A 463 4.36 12.69 -32.81
C ARG A 463 5.02 13.73 -31.95
N TYR A 464 4.63 13.79 -30.68
CA TYR A 464 5.14 14.76 -29.72
C TYR A 464 5.48 14.08 -28.40
N GLN A 465 6.58 14.52 -27.78
CA GLN A 465 6.81 14.37 -26.35
C GLN A 465 6.38 15.66 -25.67
N LEU A 466 5.36 15.60 -24.81
CA LEU A 466 4.96 16.77 -24.02
C LEU A 466 5.75 16.80 -22.72
N ASN A 467 6.48 17.86 -22.50
CA ASN A 467 7.21 18.14 -21.27
C ASN A 467 6.45 19.21 -20.47
N CYS A 468 6.27 18.95 -19.17
CA CYS A 468 5.76 19.89 -18.20
C CYS A 468 6.74 19.92 -17.03
N ASN A 469 7.16 21.09 -16.58
CA ASN A 469 8.24 21.22 -15.61
C ASN A 469 8.02 20.36 -14.36
N GLY A 470 9.02 19.53 -14.04
CA GLY A 470 9.00 18.62 -12.89
C GLY A 470 8.09 17.39 -13.02
N GLN A 471 7.40 17.22 -14.17
CA GLN A 471 6.53 16.09 -14.45
C GLN A 471 7.22 15.05 -15.34
N PHE A 472 6.66 13.83 -15.35
CA PHE A 472 7.05 12.80 -16.29
C PHE A 472 6.48 13.15 -17.68
N PRO A 473 7.23 12.98 -18.78
CA PRO A 473 6.78 13.38 -20.12
C PRO A 473 5.66 12.47 -20.64
N ILE A 474 4.78 13.05 -21.48
CA ILE A 474 3.63 12.37 -22.07
C ILE A 474 3.87 12.16 -23.56
N PRO A 475 3.87 10.91 -24.06
CA PRO A 475 3.92 10.62 -25.49
C PRO A 475 2.55 10.81 -26.13
N VAL A 476 2.50 11.60 -27.20
CA VAL A 476 1.26 11.97 -27.91
C VAL A 476 1.43 11.74 -29.41
N VAL A 477 0.38 11.20 -30.01
CA VAL A 477 0.21 11.11 -31.48
C VAL A 477 -0.99 11.93 -31.88
N VAL A 478 -0.86 12.75 -32.89
CA VAL A 478 -1.93 13.57 -33.48
C VAL A 478 -2.13 13.17 -34.95
N TRP A 479 -3.36 12.81 -35.30
CA TRP A 479 -3.76 12.57 -36.68
C TRP A 479 -4.69 13.68 -37.17
N ILE A 480 -4.27 14.38 -38.22
CA ILE A 480 -5.01 15.47 -38.84
C ILE A 480 -5.40 15.04 -40.26
N PRO A 481 -6.69 14.83 -40.59
CA PRO A 481 -7.16 14.56 -41.94
C PRO A 481 -6.76 15.70 -42.90
N ASP A 482 -6.59 15.39 -44.20
CA ASP A 482 -6.31 16.41 -45.21
C ASP A 482 -7.50 17.39 -45.35
N HIS A 483 -8.72 16.93 -45.04
CA HIS A 483 -9.94 17.73 -45.01
C HIS A 483 -10.59 17.64 -43.62
N VAL A 484 -10.24 18.60 -42.76
CA VAL A 484 -10.91 18.79 -41.46
C VAL A 484 -12.25 19.48 -41.70
N LYS A 485 -13.37 18.91 -41.22
CA LYS A 485 -14.67 19.55 -41.29
C LYS A 485 -14.74 20.75 -40.36
N ASP A 486 -15.42 21.81 -40.79
CA ASP A 486 -15.71 22.97 -39.95
C ASP A 486 -16.42 22.53 -38.66
N ASN A 487 -15.98 23.06 -37.52
CA ASN A 487 -16.46 22.74 -36.17
C ASN A 487 -16.28 21.27 -35.74
N SER A 488 -15.46 20.47 -36.43
CA SER A 488 -15.09 19.12 -35.97
C SER A 488 -14.42 19.20 -34.60
N PRO A 489 -14.76 18.35 -33.65
CA PRO A 489 -14.04 18.28 -32.39
C PRO A 489 -12.67 17.63 -32.58
N ILE A 490 -11.76 17.93 -31.66
CA ILE A 490 -10.64 17.04 -31.35
C ILE A 490 -11.20 15.88 -30.54
N GLU A 491 -10.96 14.65 -30.95
CA GLU A 491 -11.22 13.49 -30.12
C GLU A 491 -9.91 13.02 -29.45
N ILE A 492 -9.83 13.18 -28.12
CA ILE A 492 -8.76 12.62 -27.33
C ILE A 492 -9.10 11.17 -26.99
N HIS A 493 -8.25 10.23 -27.38
CA HIS A 493 -8.40 8.81 -27.11
C HIS A 493 -7.37 8.32 -26.08
N LEU A 494 -7.89 7.73 -24.99
CA LEU A 494 -7.11 7.16 -23.90
C LEU A 494 -7.51 5.70 -23.69
N CYS A 495 -6.63 4.78 -24.07
CA CYS A 495 -6.87 3.34 -24.00
C CYS A 495 -5.97 2.70 -22.93
N GLU A 496 -6.52 1.86 -22.06
CA GLU A 496 -5.75 1.15 -21.03
C GLU A 496 -4.68 0.21 -21.60
N LYS A 497 -4.81 -0.20 -22.86
CA LYS A 497 -3.80 -0.98 -23.60
C LYS A 497 -2.75 -0.11 -24.30
N GLY A 498 -2.81 1.21 -24.11
CA GLY A 498 -1.93 2.18 -24.72
C GLY A 498 -2.39 2.67 -26.10
N LYS A 499 -1.88 3.85 -26.51
CA LYS A 499 -2.24 4.50 -27.76
C LYS A 499 -1.88 3.67 -29.00
N ALA A 500 -0.79 2.92 -28.98
CA ALA A 500 -0.37 2.11 -30.11
C ALA A 500 -1.41 1.03 -30.46
N TRP A 501 -1.98 0.37 -29.44
CA TRP A 501 -3.07 -0.61 -29.62
C TRP A 501 -4.32 0.06 -30.20
N TYR A 502 -4.71 1.20 -29.64
CA TYR A 502 -5.86 1.96 -30.11
C TYR A 502 -5.69 2.40 -31.57
N LEU A 503 -4.55 2.99 -31.91
CA LEU A 503 -4.28 3.48 -33.27
C LEU A 503 -4.33 2.36 -34.30
N GLN A 504 -3.81 1.16 -33.99
CA GLN A 504 -3.89 -0.01 -34.87
C GLN A 504 -5.33 -0.49 -35.08
N ASP A 505 -6.16 -0.46 -34.06
CA ASP A 505 -7.56 -0.86 -34.18
C ASP A 505 -8.41 0.22 -34.89
N TYR A 506 -8.13 1.50 -34.62
CA TYR A 506 -8.82 2.63 -35.21
C TYR A 506 -8.51 2.82 -36.70
N LEU A 507 -7.32 2.44 -37.17
CA LEU A 507 -6.99 2.44 -38.59
C LEU A 507 -7.92 1.57 -39.45
N LYS A 508 -8.64 0.64 -38.85
CA LYS A 508 -9.66 -0.16 -39.52
C LYS A 508 -10.97 0.61 -39.74
N GLN A 509 -11.15 1.76 -39.10
CA GLN A 509 -12.32 2.62 -39.18
C GLN A 509 -12.04 3.77 -40.15
N ASP A 510 -13.07 4.25 -40.83
CA ASP A 510 -12.90 5.34 -41.81
C ASP A 510 -12.98 6.72 -41.14
N PHE A 511 -12.03 7.02 -40.20
CA PHE A 511 -11.97 8.31 -39.50
C PHE A 511 -11.63 9.48 -40.44
N VAL A 512 -10.94 9.21 -41.55
CA VAL A 512 -10.54 10.20 -42.55
C VAL A 512 -11.78 10.82 -43.22
N SER A 513 -12.76 10.00 -43.56
CA SER A 513 -14.02 10.49 -44.16
C SER A 513 -14.86 11.32 -43.19
N ASP A 514 -14.72 11.08 -41.89
CA ASP A 514 -15.42 11.83 -40.84
C ASP A 514 -14.81 13.22 -40.62
N GLY A 515 -13.54 13.46 -41.05
CA GLY A 515 -12.85 14.75 -40.95
C GLY A 515 -12.55 15.16 -39.51
N ARG A 516 -12.42 14.21 -38.59
CA ARG A 516 -12.13 14.44 -37.17
C ARG A 516 -10.63 14.44 -36.89
N ILE A 517 -10.17 15.31 -36.00
CA ILE A 517 -8.80 15.30 -35.51
C ILE A 517 -8.72 14.32 -34.36
N ILE A 518 -7.77 13.39 -34.41
CA ILE A 518 -7.53 12.38 -33.38
C ILE A 518 -6.27 12.74 -32.60
N VAL A 519 -6.36 12.72 -31.27
CA VAL A 519 -5.21 12.86 -30.36
C VAL A 519 -5.18 11.61 -29.48
N ALA A 520 -4.13 10.82 -29.56
CA ALA A 520 -3.95 9.62 -28.74
C ALA A 520 -2.72 9.80 -27.85
N ALA A 521 -2.84 9.48 -26.55
CA ALA A 521 -1.77 9.65 -25.59
C ALA A 521 -1.63 8.44 -24.67
N ASP A 522 -0.41 8.18 -24.19
CA ASP A 522 -0.17 7.28 -23.06
C ASP A 522 0.14 8.11 -21.82
N PHE A 523 -0.74 8.05 -20.82
CA PHE A 523 -0.45 8.62 -19.52
C PHE A 523 0.47 7.69 -18.72
N ARG A 524 1.05 8.21 -17.64
CA ARG A 524 2.05 7.50 -16.86
C ARG A 524 1.58 6.09 -16.43
N GLY A 525 2.47 5.12 -16.65
CA GLY A 525 2.23 3.71 -16.39
C GLY A 525 1.41 2.99 -17.47
N VAL A 526 1.25 3.58 -18.67
CA VAL A 526 0.52 2.96 -19.79
C VAL A 526 1.35 3.07 -21.07
N GLY A 527 1.30 2.07 -21.93
CA GLY A 527 1.91 2.07 -23.26
C GLY A 527 3.42 2.33 -23.21
N GLU A 528 3.91 3.42 -23.84
CA GLU A 528 5.34 3.76 -23.86
C GLU A 528 5.95 4.05 -22.47
N THR A 529 5.12 4.27 -21.47
CA THR A 529 5.53 4.62 -20.09
C THR A 529 5.30 3.47 -19.12
N GLU A 530 4.80 2.33 -19.60
CA GLU A 530 4.54 1.13 -18.82
C GLU A 530 5.85 0.45 -18.41
N ASP A 531 5.91 -0.03 -17.17
CA ASP A 531 7.00 -0.89 -16.72
C ASP A 531 6.94 -2.25 -17.45
N PRO A 532 8.10 -2.82 -17.85
CA PRO A 532 8.14 -4.17 -18.42
C PRO A 532 7.50 -5.20 -17.50
N TYR A 533 6.78 -6.17 -18.08
CA TYR A 533 6.05 -7.20 -17.34
C TYR A 533 6.89 -7.92 -16.27
N ASN A 534 8.16 -8.19 -16.54
CA ASN A 534 9.07 -8.86 -15.60
C ASN A 534 9.50 -8.00 -14.40
N TYR A 535 9.26 -6.69 -14.43
CA TYR A 535 9.48 -5.79 -13.30
C TYR A 535 8.23 -5.64 -12.40
N ASN A 536 7.08 -6.09 -12.87
CA ASN A 536 5.85 -6.08 -12.09
C ASN A 536 5.83 -7.26 -11.10
N LEU A 537 5.24 -7.03 -9.94
CA LEU A 537 5.06 -8.07 -8.94
C LEU A 537 3.89 -8.98 -9.36
N THR A 538 4.16 -9.96 -10.23
CA THR A 538 3.13 -10.85 -10.79
C THR A 538 2.30 -11.58 -9.74
N LYS A 539 2.83 -11.75 -8.53
CA LYS A 539 2.07 -12.31 -7.40
C LYS A 539 0.87 -11.45 -6.98
N TYR A 540 0.84 -10.15 -7.34
CA TYR A 540 -0.26 -9.22 -7.06
C TYR A 540 -1.15 -8.94 -8.27
N TRP A 541 -0.89 -9.60 -9.40
CA TRP A 541 -1.69 -9.70 -10.64
C TRP A 541 -1.99 -8.41 -11.40
N ASN A 542 -1.42 -7.29 -11.10
CA ASN A 542 -1.59 -6.15 -11.98
C ASN A 542 -0.25 -5.53 -12.38
N SER A 543 -0.22 -5.00 -13.58
CA SER A 543 0.95 -4.35 -14.14
C SER A 543 1.30 -3.04 -13.41
N ASP A 544 0.30 -2.39 -12.82
CA ASP A 544 0.41 -1.07 -12.21
C ASP A 544 0.65 -1.10 -10.70
N TYR A 545 0.62 -2.28 -10.04
CA TYR A 545 0.70 -2.36 -8.58
C TYR A 545 1.92 -1.62 -8.03
N ARG A 546 3.08 -1.85 -8.65
CA ARG A 546 4.36 -1.27 -8.22
C ARG A 546 4.33 0.26 -8.23
N ILE A 547 3.88 0.85 -9.32
CA ILE A 547 3.81 2.30 -9.46
C ILE A 547 2.66 2.91 -8.64
N ALA A 548 1.52 2.21 -8.52
CA ALA A 548 0.40 2.66 -7.71
C ALA A 548 0.75 2.72 -6.22
N ALA A 549 1.40 1.67 -5.69
CA ALA A 549 1.81 1.63 -4.29
C ALA A 549 2.83 2.72 -3.95
N VAL A 550 3.88 2.91 -4.77
CA VAL A 550 4.85 4.01 -4.56
C VAL A 550 4.17 5.37 -4.70
N SER A 551 3.20 5.50 -5.61
CA SER A 551 2.39 6.73 -5.75
C SER A 551 1.63 7.06 -4.46
N LEU A 552 1.11 6.05 -3.75
CA LEU A 552 0.49 6.24 -2.44
C LEU A 552 1.52 6.66 -1.38
N HIS A 553 2.70 6.03 -1.32
CA HIS A 553 3.77 6.42 -0.39
C HIS A 553 4.15 7.89 -0.51
N ILE A 554 4.25 8.41 -1.75
CA ILE A 554 4.55 9.83 -1.98
C ILE A 554 3.34 10.76 -1.82
N GLY A 555 2.17 10.24 -1.39
CA GLY A 555 0.94 11.02 -1.19
C GLY A 555 0.41 11.68 -2.46
N TRP A 556 0.65 11.06 -3.60
CA TRP A 556 0.19 11.51 -4.93
C TRP A 556 -0.36 10.30 -5.70
N PRO A 557 -1.61 9.91 -5.45
CA PRO A 557 -2.20 8.70 -6.03
C PRO A 557 -2.14 8.72 -7.56
N LEU A 558 -2.04 7.54 -8.17
CA LEU A 558 -1.87 7.43 -9.62
C LEU A 558 -3.01 8.10 -10.41
N VAL A 559 -4.24 8.07 -9.87
CA VAL A 559 -5.37 8.84 -10.44
C VAL A 559 -5.04 10.33 -10.49
N GLY A 560 -4.53 10.92 -9.41
CA GLY A 560 -4.16 12.35 -9.37
C GLY A 560 -3.04 12.69 -10.34
N GLN A 561 -2.07 11.81 -10.47
CA GLN A 561 -0.98 11.97 -11.44
C GLN A 561 -1.50 11.97 -12.89
N ARG A 562 -2.41 11.06 -13.22
CA ARG A 562 -3.03 10.98 -14.55
C ARG A 562 -4.02 12.13 -14.82
N VAL A 563 -4.64 12.70 -13.77
CA VAL A 563 -5.41 13.96 -13.90
C VAL A 563 -4.49 15.12 -14.27
N THR A 564 -3.27 15.17 -13.71
CA THR A 564 -2.26 16.17 -14.11
C THR A 564 -1.82 15.97 -15.58
N ASP A 565 -1.68 14.71 -16.03
CA ASP A 565 -1.37 14.39 -17.43
C ASP A 565 -2.50 14.88 -18.35
N MET A 566 -3.76 14.67 -17.96
CA MET A 566 -4.92 15.17 -18.73
C MET A 566 -4.90 16.69 -18.85
N HIS A 567 -4.63 17.40 -17.76
CA HIS A 567 -4.52 18.86 -17.78
C HIS A 567 -3.40 19.33 -18.74
N THR A 568 -2.22 18.68 -18.70
CA THR A 568 -1.11 18.97 -19.61
C THR A 568 -1.50 18.72 -21.07
N LEU A 569 -2.24 17.64 -21.36
CA LEU A 569 -2.72 17.33 -22.71
C LEU A 569 -3.74 18.37 -23.19
N LEU A 570 -4.64 18.84 -22.31
CA LEU A 570 -5.59 19.91 -22.62
C LEU A 570 -4.86 21.23 -22.93
N ASN A 571 -3.80 21.56 -22.19
CA ASN A 571 -2.96 22.73 -22.46
C ASN A 571 -2.30 22.61 -23.84
N PHE A 572 -1.76 21.46 -24.19
CA PHE A 572 -1.22 21.20 -25.53
C PHE A 572 -2.28 21.42 -26.61
N CYS A 573 -3.47 20.87 -26.46
CA CYS A 573 -4.55 21.02 -27.46
C CYS A 573 -4.99 22.49 -27.64
N THR A 574 -4.99 23.28 -26.57
CA THR A 574 -5.41 24.69 -26.63
C THR A 574 -4.29 25.66 -27.04
N GLN A 575 -3.03 25.25 -26.96
CA GLN A 575 -1.87 26.09 -27.32
C GLN A 575 -1.30 25.75 -28.71
N ASN A 576 -1.53 24.55 -29.23
CA ASN A 576 -1.04 24.13 -30.54
C ASN A 576 -1.85 24.79 -31.66
N GLU A 577 -1.16 25.44 -32.63
CA GLU A 577 -1.77 26.22 -33.71
C GLU A 577 -2.77 25.44 -34.57
N SER A 578 -2.53 24.14 -34.78
CA SER A 578 -3.42 23.26 -35.57
C SER A 578 -4.61 22.74 -34.79
N LEU A 579 -4.65 22.92 -33.45
CA LEU A 579 -5.65 22.32 -32.56
C LEU A 579 -6.50 23.34 -31.80
N LYS A 580 -5.96 24.52 -31.49
CA LYS A 580 -6.48 25.49 -30.51
C LYS A 580 -7.92 25.97 -30.72
N ASN A 581 -8.45 25.88 -31.93
CA ASN A 581 -9.79 26.40 -32.26
C ASN A 581 -10.88 25.31 -32.27
N HIS A 582 -10.54 24.10 -31.85
CA HIS A 582 -11.46 22.98 -31.86
C HIS A 582 -12.00 22.65 -30.47
N ARG A 583 -13.28 22.24 -30.42
CA ARG A 583 -13.89 21.71 -29.20
C ARG A 583 -13.22 20.37 -28.85
N ILE A 584 -13.00 20.11 -27.55
CA ILE A 584 -12.35 18.90 -27.09
C ILE A 584 -13.38 17.90 -26.58
N GLU A 585 -13.36 16.70 -27.15
CA GLU A 585 -14.13 15.51 -26.71
C GLU A 585 -13.13 14.41 -26.29
N VAL A 586 -13.51 13.61 -25.31
CA VAL A 586 -12.65 12.53 -24.75
C VAL A 586 -13.37 11.19 -24.91
N VAL A 587 -12.65 10.22 -25.43
CA VAL A 587 -13.07 8.80 -25.45
C VAL A 587 -12.05 8.01 -24.66
N ALA A 588 -12.48 7.34 -23.61
CA ALA A 588 -11.58 6.64 -22.73
C ALA A 588 -12.17 5.32 -22.21
N ASP A 589 -11.29 4.37 -21.83
CA ASP A 589 -11.73 3.09 -21.34
C ASP A 589 -10.99 2.65 -20.06
N GLY A 590 -11.56 1.66 -19.38
CA GLY A 590 -10.95 0.93 -18.28
C GLY A 590 -10.46 1.86 -17.14
N LEU A 591 -9.15 1.84 -16.89
CA LEU A 591 -8.52 2.60 -15.81
C LEU A 591 -8.65 4.13 -15.92
N TYR A 592 -9.01 4.64 -17.10
CA TYR A 592 -9.17 6.08 -17.28
C TYR A 592 -10.53 6.61 -16.78
N GLY A 593 -11.49 5.74 -16.44
CA GLY A 593 -12.79 6.16 -15.90
C GLY A 593 -12.68 7.13 -14.72
N PRO A 594 -12.07 6.74 -13.59
CA PRO A 594 -11.86 7.66 -12.46
C PRO A 594 -11.06 8.91 -12.83
N VAL A 595 -10.04 8.79 -13.71
CA VAL A 595 -9.21 9.92 -14.14
C VAL A 595 -10.04 10.99 -14.85
N ILE A 596 -10.85 10.57 -15.84
CA ILE A 596 -11.63 11.50 -16.65
C ILE A 596 -12.81 12.08 -15.88
N LEU A 597 -13.43 11.32 -14.96
CA LEU A 597 -14.45 11.86 -14.05
C LEU A 597 -13.90 13.02 -13.21
N HIS A 598 -12.70 12.86 -12.62
CA HIS A 598 -12.05 13.93 -11.87
C HIS A 598 -11.66 15.10 -12.77
N ALA A 599 -11.03 14.82 -13.93
CA ALA A 599 -10.61 15.84 -14.87
C ALA A 599 -11.80 16.68 -15.36
N ALA A 600 -12.94 16.06 -15.68
CA ALA A 600 -14.14 16.78 -16.14
C ALA A 600 -14.76 17.67 -15.06
N VAL A 601 -14.62 17.34 -13.79
CA VAL A 601 -15.04 18.22 -12.68
C VAL A 601 -14.06 19.38 -12.50
N LEU A 602 -12.77 19.18 -12.76
CA LEU A 602 -11.70 20.15 -12.51
C LEU A 602 -11.39 21.05 -13.71
N ASP A 603 -11.79 20.67 -14.93
CA ASP A 603 -11.44 21.38 -16.16
C ASP A 603 -12.63 21.43 -17.14
N ASP A 604 -13.12 22.64 -17.39
CA ASP A 604 -14.30 22.88 -18.21
C ASP A 604 -14.01 22.82 -19.72
N ARG A 605 -12.74 22.68 -20.15
CA ARG A 605 -12.34 22.50 -21.54
C ARG A 605 -12.78 21.14 -22.10
N ILE A 606 -13.01 20.15 -21.25
CA ILE A 606 -13.64 18.87 -21.64
C ILE A 606 -15.11 19.14 -21.91
N SER A 607 -15.49 19.28 -23.18
CA SER A 607 -16.87 19.56 -23.58
C SER A 607 -17.77 18.33 -23.50
N ARG A 608 -17.23 17.15 -23.78
CA ARG A 608 -17.88 15.84 -23.70
C ARG A 608 -16.86 14.76 -23.39
N ALA A 609 -17.24 13.75 -22.60
CA ALA A 609 -16.45 12.54 -22.42
C ALA A 609 -17.36 11.28 -22.53
N THR A 610 -16.87 10.25 -23.21
CA THR A 610 -17.48 8.92 -23.27
C THR A 610 -16.54 7.91 -22.65
N LEU A 611 -17.01 7.21 -21.62
CA LEU A 611 -16.25 6.22 -20.87
C LEU A 611 -16.83 4.83 -21.08
N THR A 612 -15.98 3.84 -21.32
CA THR A 612 -16.39 2.45 -21.54
C THR A 612 -15.62 1.51 -20.61
N ARG A 613 -16.23 0.39 -20.22
CA ARG A 613 -15.60 -0.66 -19.42
C ARG A 613 -14.90 -0.17 -18.15
N CYS A 614 -15.33 0.94 -17.57
CA CYS A 614 -14.71 1.52 -16.39
C CYS A 614 -15.48 1.17 -15.12
N ILE A 615 -14.80 1.29 -13.97
CA ILE A 615 -15.44 1.19 -12.66
C ILE A 615 -16.47 2.31 -12.50
N LYS A 616 -17.70 1.94 -12.09
CA LYS A 616 -18.82 2.88 -11.95
C LYS A 616 -18.93 3.50 -10.56
N THR A 617 -18.51 2.77 -9.51
CA THR A 617 -18.50 3.21 -8.11
C THR A 617 -17.46 2.44 -7.33
N TRP A 618 -16.81 3.07 -6.37
CA TRP A 618 -15.93 2.39 -5.43
C TRP A 618 -16.71 1.51 -4.44
N ARG A 619 -18.01 1.80 -4.22
CA ARG A 619 -18.89 0.94 -3.42
C ARG A 619 -18.97 -0.48 -3.97
N ASP A 620 -19.06 -0.66 -5.28
CA ASP A 620 -19.13 -2.00 -5.91
C ASP A 620 -17.87 -2.82 -5.61
N TYR A 621 -16.70 -2.16 -5.52
CA TYR A 621 -15.48 -2.81 -5.09
C TYR A 621 -15.56 -3.32 -3.64
N LEU A 622 -16.13 -2.54 -2.71
CA LEU A 622 -16.30 -2.99 -1.33
C LEU A 622 -17.20 -4.24 -1.23
N LEU A 623 -18.14 -4.38 -2.16
CA LEU A 623 -19.05 -5.54 -2.24
C LEU A 623 -18.43 -6.75 -2.97
N GLN A 624 -17.44 -6.52 -3.83
CA GLN A 624 -16.78 -7.54 -4.66
C GLN A 624 -15.26 -7.36 -4.64
N PRO A 625 -14.59 -7.71 -3.54
CA PRO A 625 -13.18 -7.38 -3.31
C PRO A 625 -12.18 -8.14 -4.19
N MET A 626 -12.61 -9.19 -4.93
CA MET A 626 -11.76 -9.96 -5.83
C MET A 626 -11.43 -9.22 -7.14
N GLN A 627 -11.11 -7.92 -7.04
CA GLN A 627 -10.71 -7.06 -8.16
C GLN A 627 -9.24 -6.66 -7.99
N TYR A 628 -8.37 -7.27 -8.77
CA TYR A 628 -6.92 -7.16 -8.61
C TYR A 628 -6.31 -5.80 -8.98
N ASP A 629 -7.01 -4.99 -9.79
CA ASP A 629 -6.48 -3.73 -10.34
C ASP A 629 -6.92 -2.48 -9.58
N MET A 630 -7.49 -2.64 -8.39
CA MET A 630 -8.11 -1.52 -7.68
C MET A 630 -7.13 -0.44 -7.21
N LEU A 631 -5.91 -0.82 -6.80
CA LEU A 631 -4.96 0.14 -6.23
C LEU A 631 -4.62 1.30 -7.18
N ARG A 632 -4.61 1.06 -8.49
CA ARG A 632 -4.38 2.09 -9.52
C ARG A 632 -5.53 3.06 -9.72
N ASN A 633 -6.73 2.73 -9.19
CA ASN A 633 -7.99 3.43 -9.43
C ASN A 633 -8.53 4.16 -8.19
N ILE A 634 -7.81 4.12 -7.05
CA ILE A 634 -8.28 4.72 -5.80
C ILE A 634 -7.75 6.14 -5.60
N VAL A 635 -8.49 6.88 -4.79
CA VAL A 635 -8.09 8.17 -4.23
C VAL A 635 -8.25 8.07 -2.71
N PRO A 636 -7.15 8.05 -1.95
CA PRO A 636 -7.21 7.91 -0.49
C PRO A 636 -8.13 8.91 0.18
N GLY A 637 -9.01 8.42 1.06
CA GLY A 637 -9.96 9.22 1.81
C GLY A 637 -11.14 9.77 1.01
N ALA A 638 -11.28 9.44 -0.27
CA ALA A 638 -12.34 9.98 -1.13
C ALA A 638 -13.74 9.67 -0.61
N LEU A 639 -13.99 8.47 -0.08
CA LEU A 639 -15.32 8.04 0.36
C LEU A 639 -15.89 8.83 1.55
N HIS A 640 -15.10 9.66 2.21
CA HIS A 640 -15.60 10.65 3.17
C HIS A 640 -16.25 11.86 2.50
N TYR A 641 -15.94 12.13 1.23
CA TYR A 641 -16.32 13.35 0.52
C TYR A 641 -17.15 13.08 -0.73
N TYR A 642 -16.83 12.04 -1.51
CA TYR A 642 -17.52 11.66 -2.75
C TYR A 642 -17.22 10.22 -3.15
N ASP A 643 -18.07 9.66 -4.03
CA ASP A 643 -17.80 8.47 -4.82
C ASP A 643 -17.87 8.85 -6.31
N LEU A 644 -17.51 7.95 -7.22
CA LEU A 644 -17.48 8.20 -8.67
C LEU A 644 -18.84 8.67 -9.24
N PRO A 645 -20.02 8.15 -8.81
CA PRO A 645 -21.31 8.68 -9.24
C PRO A 645 -21.54 10.15 -8.86
N ASP A 646 -20.91 10.62 -7.79
CA ASP A 646 -21.03 12.02 -7.37
C ASP A 646 -20.23 12.93 -8.32
N LEU A 647 -19.03 12.48 -8.74
CA LEU A 647 -18.26 13.18 -9.77
C LEU A 647 -19.00 13.24 -11.11
N LEU A 648 -19.68 12.14 -11.48
CA LEU A 648 -20.52 12.11 -12.70
C LEU A 648 -21.62 13.18 -12.66
N LYS A 649 -22.29 13.37 -11.51
CA LYS A 649 -23.26 14.46 -11.31
C LYS A 649 -22.61 15.84 -11.36
N LEU A 650 -21.45 16.01 -10.71
CA LEU A 650 -20.69 17.29 -10.70
C LEU A 650 -20.16 17.68 -12.09
N ALA A 651 -19.98 16.71 -13.00
CA ALA A 651 -19.61 16.96 -14.40
C ALA A 651 -20.78 17.50 -15.27
N GLU A 652 -21.96 17.70 -14.68
CA GLU A 652 -23.10 18.42 -15.29
C GLU A 652 -23.52 17.88 -16.69
N GLY A 653 -23.53 16.57 -16.85
CA GLY A 653 -23.95 15.91 -18.10
C GLY A 653 -22.88 15.85 -19.20
N ARG A 654 -21.68 16.39 -18.94
CA ARG A 654 -20.55 16.33 -19.88
C ARG A 654 -19.93 14.94 -20.01
N VAL A 655 -20.16 14.04 -19.05
CA VAL A 655 -19.61 12.69 -19.06
C VAL A 655 -20.73 11.66 -19.22
N ARG A 656 -20.53 10.70 -20.12
CA ARG A 656 -21.40 9.53 -20.32
C ARG A 656 -20.60 8.26 -20.10
N ILE A 657 -21.13 7.34 -19.29
CA ILE A 657 -20.59 5.98 -19.13
C ILE A 657 -21.44 5.03 -19.95
N THR A 658 -20.81 4.22 -20.77
CA THR A 658 -21.44 3.15 -21.56
C THR A 658 -20.84 1.80 -21.18
N ASP A 659 -21.56 0.74 -21.43
CA ASP A 659 -21.10 -0.64 -21.15
C ASP A 659 -20.02 -1.11 -22.12
#